data_cdf3c0778b83a31e1de9a7180deb7437
#
_entry.id   cdf3c0778b83a31e1de9a7180deb7437
#
_cell.length_a   1.000
_cell.length_b   1.000
_cell.length_c   1.000
_cell.angle_alpha   90.00
_cell.angle_beta   90.00
_cell.angle_gamma   90.00
#
_symmetry.space_group_name_H-M   'P 1'
#
loop_
_entity.id
_entity.type
_entity.pdbx_description
1 polymer ?
#
loop_
_entity_poly.entity_id
_entity_poly.type
_entity_poly.pdbx_seq_one_letter_code
_entity_poly.pdbx_strand_id
1 'polypeptide(L)'
;MTAVTVRAPGGVEGSAAVEGNAMDERYEVYALADRFFYETPDRLTGEGRGEAPGYETARRAVPEGWRAARIGDWLTMTPVDGEGRPRSGPVQGWKIHASATRENAERIAAAVWDYCVPRLIPFKFVPGPHLLHLRNVKYAARDTSGKFVTVYPADEDQLQVVLEELGALLKGLEGPYILTDLRWNDGPLYVRYGAFARSFVVDERGRLVPAVTDGEGRLVPDRRAPSFQVPEWVTLPAFLEPQLAARNTTTVGELPYRIEKALHFSNGGGVYSGVDTRDGSRVVLKEGRPHAGLAADGADAVARLAREKYALERVSGLGVVPEVRDWFPLGDHRFLVMDFLEGRPLNSFFAERHPLLTADPDPVAVADYTAWALRVHGLVEEAVEAVHARGIAFNDLHMFNIMVAPDEQSVALLDFEAAAPIEEGGRQVVAHPGFFAPPDRTGADVDRYALACLRLAMFMPVTTLFVVDRAKAAHLAEVITGQFPDVPREFLTEAVAEITRDPASPTTAPPLSAPPSPADAASSSAAVLPSPANASPYAALAEPGDWPYSRDSMVKAILASATPERDDRLFPGDMAQFSDGGGLGLAYGAAGVLYALAETGADRYEEGERWLLDHTDPVPTGTPLGLYDGLAGVAYVLDLLGHRQRALDLVDTVLKEKWRKLSSDLKGGLAGLGLVLDRLARTTGEPELDLRAAEVARILRERAAEPRPEPKKRRAGLLRGASGPALFLLRRYESTGDPELLTSAAEALRRDLECCVVQRGGGLEVDEGRRTMPYLGDGSAGIGLVVDDYLAHAGDGRSEDGRDENGQVAHEPDAFERARSQILTAATSRFYAQPGLFQGRAGMILHLSRTGADPGQLAAQIAGLGWFAMPYQGQLAFPGHQMMRLSMDLGTGTAGCLLALGAALDGEALAHLPFLPPPPRRP
;
A
#
# COMPACT_ATOMS: atom_id res chain seq x y z
N MET A 1 -1.48 1.75 31.71
CA MET A 1 -2.76 1.29 31.18
C MET A 1 -2.53 0.48 29.93
N THR A 2 -2.96 -0.73 29.94
CA THR A 2 -2.49 -1.79 29.04
C THR A 2 -3.39 -1.84 27.85
N ALA A 3 -2.80 -1.81 26.64
CA ALA A 3 -3.47 -2.48 25.52
C ALA A 3 -3.79 -3.89 26.00
N VAL A 4 -5.05 -4.30 25.98
CA VAL A 4 -5.48 -5.64 26.35
C VAL A 4 -4.82 -6.62 25.39
N THR A 5 -3.66 -7.14 25.78
CA THR A 5 -3.04 -8.24 25.05
C THR A 5 -3.69 -9.50 25.61
N VAL A 6 -4.80 -9.93 25.02
CA VAL A 6 -5.38 -11.25 25.29
C VAL A 6 -4.38 -12.28 24.81
N ARG A 7 -3.63 -12.88 25.72
CA ARG A 7 -2.92 -14.10 25.44
C ARG A 7 -3.97 -15.21 25.28
N ALA A 8 -4.15 -15.67 24.05
CA ALA A 8 -4.89 -16.89 23.80
C ALA A 8 -4.21 -18.07 24.52
N PRO A 9 -4.93 -18.94 25.23
CA PRO A 9 -4.37 -20.15 25.79
C PRO A 9 -4.03 -21.12 24.66
N GLY A 10 -2.74 -21.44 24.49
CA GLY A 10 -2.24 -22.44 23.55
C GLY A 10 -1.93 -21.89 22.17
N GLY A 11 -0.66 -21.72 21.92
CA GLY A 11 0.07 -21.39 20.70
C GLY A 11 -0.70 -21.45 19.38
N VAL A 12 -1.37 -20.34 19.04
CA VAL A 12 -1.71 -20.01 17.67
C VAL A 12 -1.08 -18.65 17.40
N GLU A 13 -0.02 -18.66 16.63
CA GLU A 13 0.62 -17.47 16.07
C GLU A 13 -0.44 -16.59 15.40
N GLY A 14 -0.34 -15.30 15.67
CA GLY A 14 -1.29 -14.26 15.33
C GLY A 14 -2.05 -14.46 14.03
N SER A 15 -3.32 -14.77 14.16
CA SER A 15 -4.31 -14.67 13.10
C SER A 15 -4.35 -13.21 12.69
N ALA A 16 -3.69 -12.90 11.59
CA ALA A 16 -3.90 -11.65 10.89
C ALA A 16 -5.38 -11.57 10.49
N ALA A 17 -6.03 -10.47 10.86
CA ALA A 17 -7.43 -10.20 10.58
C ALA A 17 -7.81 -10.42 9.11
N VAL A 18 -9.08 -10.66 8.87
CA VAL A 18 -9.70 -10.79 7.55
C VAL A 18 -9.57 -9.45 6.80
N GLU A 19 -8.43 -9.23 6.17
CA GLU A 19 -8.25 -8.22 5.14
C GLU A 19 -8.50 -8.89 3.78
N GLY A 20 -9.76 -9.04 3.43
CA GLY A 20 -10.12 -9.16 2.03
C GLY A 20 -9.78 -7.82 1.38
N ASN A 21 -8.88 -7.80 0.42
CA ASN A 21 -8.53 -6.68 -0.46
C ASN A 21 -8.64 -5.27 0.16
N ALA A 22 -8.30 -5.13 1.45
CA ALA A 22 -8.30 -3.87 2.14
C ALA A 22 -7.25 -2.98 1.48
N MET A 23 -7.66 -1.77 1.10
CA MET A 23 -6.74 -0.73 0.68
C MET A 23 -5.62 -0.61 1.71
N ASP A 24 -4.41 -0.37 1.26
CA ASP A 24 -3.33 0.02 2.16
C ASP A 24 -3.62 1.45 2.64
N GLU A 25 -4.22 1.53 3.82
CA GLU A 25 -4.70 2.77 4.44
C GLU A 25 -3.60 3.85 4.56
N ARG A 26 -2.33 3.46 4.48
CA ARG A 26 -1.21 4.40 4.49
C ARG A 26 -1.22 5.35 3.30
N TYR A 27 -1.78 4.95 2.15
CA TYR A 27 -1.89 5.79 0.95
C TYR A 27 -2.82 6.98 1.12
N GLU A 28 -3.81 6.92 1.99
CA GLU A 28 -4.76 8.01 2.22
C GLU A 28 -4.06 9.29 2.66
N VAL A 29 -3.07 9.17 3.55
CA VAL A 29 -2.29 10.30 4.06
C VAL A 29 -1.51 10.99 2.94
N TYR A 30 -0.98 10.22 1.99
CA TYR A 30 -0.24 10.75 0.83
C TYR A 30 -1.15 11.27 -0.29
N ALA A 31 -2.45 11.00 -0.21
CA ALA A 31 -3.43 11.50 -1.19
C ALA A 31 -4.03 12.85 -0.80
N LEU A 32 -3.65 13.46 0.33
CA LEU A 32 -4.28 14.68 0.85
C LEU A 32 -3.71 15.97 0.26
N ALA A 33 -2.40 16.00 -0.02
CA ALA A 33 -1.69 17.24 -0.33
C ALA A 33 -1.74 17.64 -1.82
N ASP A 34 -1.99 16.70 -2.73
CA ASP A 34 -2.12 16.98 -4.16
C ASP A 34 -3.32 16.26 -4.77
N ARG A 35 -3.98 16.89 -5.74
CA ARG A 35 -5.18 16.34 -6.40
C ARG A 35 -4.86 15.17 -7.32
N PHE A 36 -3.73 15.22 -8.02
CA PHE A 36 -3.39 14.27 -9.08
C PHE A 36 -2.39 13.21 -8.66
N PHE A 37 -1.48 13.53 -7.73
CA PHE A 37 -0.34 12.69 -7.38
C PHE A 37 -0.27 12.40 -5.88
N TYR A 38 0.39 11.32 -5.51
CA TYR A 38 0.78 11.09 -4.12
C TYR A 38 1.82 12.12 -3.71
N GLU A 39 1.66 12.70 -2.53
CA GLU A 39 2.53 13.74 -2.01
C GLU A 39 2.73 13.61 -0.50
N THR A 40 3.88 14.05 -0.02
CA THR A 40 4.17 13.99 1.41
C THR A 40 3.26 14.90 2.23
N PRO A 41 2.86 14.47 3.44
CA PRO A 41 1.96 15.25 4.30
C PRO A 41 2.51 16.62 4.72
N ASP A 42 3.83 16.80 4.74
CA ASP A 42 4.47 18.07 5.09
C ASP A 42 4.29 19.14 4.01
N ARG A 43 3.87 18.75 2.79
CA ARG A 43 3.49 19.65 1.71
C ARG A 43 2.02 20.02 1.70
N LEU A 44 1.21 19.54 2.66
CA LEU A 44 -0.17 19.95 2.83
C LEU A 44 -0.21 21.43 3.24
N THR A 45 -0.39 22.32 2.28
CA THR A 45 -0.56 23.76 2.51
C THR A 45 -2.05 24.05 2.71
N GLY A 46 -2.39 24.79 3.78
CA GLY A 46 -3.75 25.34 3.94
C GLY A 46 -4.12 26.24 2.74
N GLU A 47 -5.41 26.48 2.55
CA GLU A 47 -5.96 27.27 1.45
C GLU A 47 -5.13 28.54 1.18
N GLY A 48 -4.40 28.59 0.03
CA GLY A 48 -3.66 29.72 -0.44
C GLY A 48 -2.18 29.75 -0.02
N ARG A 49 -1.33 29.20 -0.87
CA ARG A 49 0.11 29.49 -1.03
C ARG A 49 0.87 30.08 0.17
N GLY A 50 0.80 29.43 1.32
CA GLY A 50 1.59 29.74 2.50
C GLY A 50 2.05 28.44 3.17
N GLU A 51 3.19 28.46 3.85
CA GLU A 51 3.62 27.36 4.69
C GLU A 51 2.49 27.00 5.67
N ALA A 52 2.20 25.70 5.83
CA ALA A 52 1.23 25.26 6.82
C ALA A 52 1.62 25.81 8.21
N PRO A 53 0.64 26.29 9.02
CA PRO A 53 0.94 26.96 10.28
C PRO A 53 1.70 26.00 11.20
N GLY A 54 2.99 26.27 11.41
CA GLY A 54 3.82 25.59 12.40
C GLY A 54 3.56 26.09 13.81
N TYR A 55 3.90 25.29 14.79
CA TYR A 55 3.93 25.71 16.19
C TYR A 55 4.85 26.92 16.38
N GLU A 56 4.53 27.80 17.35
CA GLU A 56 5.38 28.93 17.69
C GLU A 56 6.77 28.46 18.15
N THR A 57 6.83 27.37 18.90
CA THR A 57 8.08 26.71 19.33
C THR A 57 8.94 26.28 18.14
N ALA A 58 8.34 25.83 17.05
CA ALA A 58 9.08 25.41 15.84
C ALA A 58 9.70 26.60 15.06
N ARG A 59 9.24 27.82 15.32
CA ARG A 59 9.72 29.07 14.71
C ARG A 59 10.72 29.83 15.59
N ARG A 60 11.01 29.33 16.78
CA ARG A 60 12.00 29.94 17.67
C ARG A 60 13.39 29.96 16.99
N ALA A 61 14.15 31.01 17.23
CA ALA A 61 15.53 31.09 16.77
C ALA A 61 16.34 29.92 17.35
N VAL A 62 17.19 29.32 16.52
CA VAL A 62 18.08 28.23 16.96
C VAL A 62 19.09 28.80 17.94
N PRO A 63 19.19 28.31 19.19
CA PRO A 63 20.11 28.82 20.20
C PRO A 63 21.58 28.61 19.79
N GLU A 64 22.48 29.46 20.31
CA GLU A 64 23.91 29.26 20.14
C GLU A 64 24.35 27.90 20.71
N GLY A 65 25.22 27.18 20.00
CA GLY A 65 25.62 25.82 20.35
C GLY A 65 24.62 24.73 19.99
N TRP A 66 23.63 25.06 19.15
CA TRP A 66 22.63 24.13 18.67
C TRP A 66 22.52 24.12 17.13
N ARG A 67 22.10 22.99 16.59
CA ARG A 67 21.72 22.85 15.19
C ARG A 67 20.28 22.32 15.12
N ALA A 68 19.47 22.96 14.31
CA ALA A 68 18.14 22.48 13.93
C ALA A 68 18.18 21.86 12.52
N ALA A 69 17.49 20.74 12.34
CA ALA A 69 17.35 20.10 11.03
C ALA A 69 15.94 19.53 10.89
N ARG A 70 15.32 19.75 9.74
CA ARG A 70 14.08 19.07 9.36
C ARG A 70 14.44 17.70 8.78
N ILE A 71 13.86 16.64 9.34
CA ILE A 71 14.09 15.26 8.90
C ILE A 71 12.72 14.57 8.83
N GLY A 72 12.15 14.47 7.65
CA GLY A 72 10.75 14.06 7.46
C GLY A 72 9.81 14.93 8.29
N ASP A 73 8.89 14.33 9.01
CA ASP A 73 7.91 15.05 9.87
C ASP A 73 8.51 15.65 11.16
N TRP A 74 9.80 15.60 11.38
CA TRP A 74 10.43 15.98 12.63
C TRP A 74 11.30 17.23 12.50
N LEU A 75 11.19 18.14 13.45
CA LEU A 75 12.21 19.14 13.72
C LEU A 75 13.15 18.60 14.81
N THR A 76 14.39 18.36 14.43
CA THR A 76 15.43 17.79 15.30
C THR A 76 16.34 18.87 15.83
N MET A 77 16.55 18.89 17.14
CA MET A 77 17.41 19.82 17.86
C MET A 77 18.61 19.06 18.44
N THR A 78 19.81 19.38 17.95
CA THR A 78 21.06 18.69 18.32
C THR A 78 22.09 19.69 18.86
N PRO A 79 22.64 19.48 20.06
CA PRO A 79 23.73 20.32 20.57
C PRO A 79 25.00 20.07 19.76
N VAL A 80 25.73 21.16 19.47
CA VAL A 80 26.99 21.10 18.70
C VAL A 80 28.18 21.60 19.50
N ASP A 81 29.40 21.19 19.08
CA ASP A 81 30.66 21.72 19.62
C ASP A 81 31.04 23.09 19.00
N GLY A 82 32.16 23.65 19.41
CA GLY A 82 32.66 24.93 18.87
C GLY A 82 33.00 24.93 17.38
N GLU A 83 33.04 23.77 16.73
CA GLU A 83 33.29 23.59 15.31
C GLU A 83 31.98 23.27 14.54
N GLY A 84 30.80 23.30 15.21
CA GLY A 84 29.51 23.02 14.64
C GLY A 84 29.19 21.54 14.41
N ARG A 85 29.99 20.63 14.93
CA ARG A 85 29.77 19.18 14.82
C ARG A 85 28.87 18.72 15.98
N PRO A 86 27.97 17.73 15.75
CA PRO A 86 27.16 17.15 16.81
C PRO A 86 28.00 16.66 17.96
N ARG A 87 27.61 17.01 19.19
CA ARG A 87 28.30 16.48 20.39
C ARG A 87 28.18 14.96 20.44
N SER A 88 29.24 14.29 20.86
CA SER A 88 29.25 12.85 21.07
C SER A 88 28.18 12.45 22.11
N GLY A 89 27.44 11.40 21.82
CA GLY A 89 26.40 10.84 22.68
C GLY A 89 26.15 9.37 22.37
N PRO A 90 25.28 8.70 23.16
CA PRO A 90 24.95 7.31 22.91
C PRO A 90 24.24 7.17 21.58
N VAL A 91 24.52 6.06 20.86
CA VAL A 91 23.85 5.73 19.58
C VAL A 91 22.53 5.00 19.78
N GLN A 92 22.29 4.50 20.99
CA GLN A 92 21.06 3.81 21.42
C GLN A 92 20.91 3.90 22.94
N GLY A 93 19.70 3.74 23.44
CA GLY A 93 19.42 3.81 24.87
C GLY A 93 17.95 3.97 25.17
N TRP A 94 17.64 4.29 26.42
CA TRP A 94 16.30 4.64 26.87
C TRP A 94 15.96 6.06 26.42
N LYS A 95 14.94 6.22 25.61
CA LYS A 95 14.40 7.50 25.14
C LYS A 95 13.03 7.78 25.72
N ILE A 96 12.76 9.06 25.87
CA ILE A 96 11.47 9.53 26.38
C ILE A 96 10.65 10.05 25.22
N HIS A 97 9.40 9.59 25.11
CA HIS A 97 8.42 10.20 24.22
C HIS A 97 7.40 10.98 25.02
N ALA A 98 6.98 12.14 24.53
CA ALA A 98 5.81 12.83 25.04
C ALA A 98 4.70 12.73 24.00
N SER A 99 3.49 12.36 24.45
CA SER A 99 2.28 12.43 23.64
C SER A 99 1.60 13.79 23.83
N ALA A 100 0.75 14.19 22.86
CA ALA A 100 0.03 15.46 22.92
C ALA A 100 -1.33 15.35 22.20
N THR A 101 -2.30 16.16 22.64
CA THR A 101 -3.49 16.51 21.87
C THR A 101 -3.22 17.76 21.04
N ARG A 102 -4.14 18.11 20.12
CA ARG A 102 -4.02 19.36 19.33
C ARG A 102 -3.99 20.61 20.23
N GLU A 103 -4.74 20.57 21.33
CA GLU A 103 -4.95 21.69 22.25
C GLU A 103 -3.75 21.97 23.14
N ASN A 104 -2.97 20.92 23.50
CA ASN A 104 -1.86 21.06 24.44
C ASN A 104 -0.48 20.91 23.81
N ALA A 105 -0.38 20.59 22.52
CA ALA A 105 0.88 20.30 21.82
C ALA A 105 1.89 21.46 21.88
N GLU A 106 1.46 22.71 21.61
CA GLU A 106 2.33 23.87 21.71
C GLU A 106 2.92 24.02 23.12
N ARG A 107 2.11 23.85 24.16
CA ARG A 107 2.53 23.91 25.55
C ARG A 107 3.58 22.83 25.89
N ILE A 108 3.37 21.60 25.38
CA ILE A 108 4.31 20.49 25.58
C ILE A 108 5.61 20.76 24.83
N ALA A 109 5.56 21.21 23.57
CA ALA A 109 6.75 21.54 22.78
C ALA A 109 7.56 22.65 23.46
N ALA A 110 6.94 23.72 23.92
CA ALA A 110 7.58 24.83 24.62
C ALA A 110 8.23 24.36 25.91
N ALA A 111 7.53 23.59 26.75
CA ALA A 111 8.08 23.08 28.00
C ALA A 111 9.30 22.18 27.79
N VAL A 112 9.26 21.30 26.76
CA VAL A 112 10.42 20.45 26.43
C VAL A 112 11.58 21.28 25.90
N TRP A 113 11.31 22.26 25.04
CA TRP A 113 12.35 23.18 24.55
C TRP A 113 13.04 23.93 25.71
N ASP A 114 12.26 24.56 26.57
CA ASP A 114 12.76 25.36 27.69
C ASP A 114 13.49 24.50 28.75
N TYR A 115 13.14 23.21 28.83
CA TYR A 115 13.80 22.23 29.69
C TYR A 115 15.11 21.70 29.09
N CYS A 116 15.07 21.25 27.81
CA CYS A 116 16.17 20.53 27.18
C CYS A 116 17.31 21.46 26.70
N VAL A 117 16.98 22.65 26.17
CA VAL A 117 18.00 23.56 25.60
C VAL A 117 19.03 23.99 26.61
N PRO A 118 18.72 24.48 27.83
CA PRO A 118 19.74 24.88 28.82
C PRO A 118 20.57 23.70 29.36
N ARG A 119 20.02 22.47 29.25
CA ARG A 119 20.64 21.23 29.76
C ARG A 119 21.44 20.49 28.69
N LEU A 120 21.45 21.01 27.46
CA LEU A 120 22.10 20.40 26.28
C LEU A 120 21.63 18.96 26.00
N ILE A 121 20.34 18.66 26.25
CA ILE A 121 19.75 17.36 26.00
C ILE A 121 19.16 17.34 24.59
N PRO A 122 19.62 16.46 23.67
CA PRO A 122 19.07 16.38 22.33
C PRO A 122 17.58 15.97 22.33
N PHE A 123 16.80 16.57 21.44
CA PHE A 123 15.38 16.22 21.29
C PHE A 123 14.88 16.48 19.87
N LYS A 124 13.73 15.94 19.54
CA LYS A 124 12.99 16.27 18.32
C LYS A 124 11.50 16.33 18.61
N PHE A 125 10.76 17.07 17.79
CA PHE A 125 9.31 17.16 17.92
C PHE A 125 8.64 17.39 16.56
N VAL A 126 7.34 17.10 16.51
CA VAL A 126 6.50 17.35 15.31
C VAL A 126 6.22 18.85 15.23
N PRO A 127 6.61 19.58 14.16
CA PRO A 127 6.66 21.03 14.17
C PRO A 127 5.33 21.74 13.85
N GLY A 128 4.25 21.00 13.55
CA GLY A 128 2.99 21.61 13.18
C GLY A 128 1.75 20.77 13.51
N PRO A 129 0.58 21.42 13.73
CA PRO A 129 -0.63 20.76 14.15
C PRO A 129 -1.21 19.79 13.12
N HIS A 130 -1.02 20.05 11.83
CA HIS A 130 -1.46 19.16 10.76
C HIS A 130 -0.69 17.83 10.77
N LEU A 131 0.63 17.85 10.98
CA LEU A 131 1.45 16.64 11.09
C LEU A 131 1.11 15.84 12.35
N LEU A 132 0.83 16.53 13.47
CA LEU A 132 0.36 15.86 14.68
C LEU A 132 -0.98 15.16 14.45
N HIS A 133 -1.91 15.83 13.73
CA HIS A 133 -3.19 15.24 13.36
C HIS A 133 -2.99 13.98 12.54
N LEU A 134 -2.21 14.06 11.46
CA LEU A 134 -1.94 12.91 10.56
C LEU A 134 -1.28 11.72 11.25
N ARG A 135 -0.46 11.95 12.28
CA ARG A 135 0.12 10.88 13.10
C ARG A 135 -0.88 10.15 13.99
N ASN A 136 -2.05 10.73 14.22
CA ASN A 136 -3.06 10.19 15.13
C ASN A 136 -4.40 9.89 14.45
N VAL A 137 -4.53 10.03 13.11
CA VAL A 137 -5.75 9.64 12.37
C VAL A 137 -6.02 8.14 12.46
N LYS A 138 -7.23 7.71 12.10
CA LYS A 138 -7.70 6.32 12.18
C LYS A 138 -6.71 5.34 11.55
N TYR A 139 -6.12 5.71 10.42
CA TYR A 139 -5.24 4.86 9.62
C TYR A 139 -3.74 5.11 9.84
N ALA A 140 -3.38 5.94 10.81
CA ALA A 140 -1.98 6.15 11.17
C ALA A 140 -1.34 4.87 11.73
N ALA A 141 -0.04 4.70 11.49
CA ALA A 141 0.71 3.55 11.97
C ALA A 141 0.70 3.49 13.50
N ARG A 142 0.26 2.36 14.05
CA ARG A 142 0.08 2.15 15.51
C ARG A 142 1.38 2.22 16.31
N ASP A 143 2.52 1.99 15.68
CA ASP A 143 3.85 2.05 16.29
C ASP A 143 4.40 3.49 16.40
N THR A 144 3.85 4.43 15.64
CA THR A 144 4.25 5.85 15.64
C THR A 144 3.21 6.77 16.28
N SER A 145 1.96 6.32 16.38
CA SER A 145 0.87 7.10 16.98
C SER A 145 1.18 7.52 18.41
N GLY A 146 0.80 8.74 18.76
CA GLY A 146 1.02 9.37 20.06
C GLY A 146 2.43 9.98 20.25
N LYS A 147 3.40 9.68 19.40
CA LYS A 147 4.77 10.20 19.53
C LYS A 147 4.86 11.62 18.97
N PHE A 148 4.73 12.60 19.84
CA PHE A 148 4.82 14.03 19.50
C PHE A 148 6.22 14.60 19.73
N VAL A 149 6.86 14.27 20.84
CA VAL A 149 8.25 14.66 21.15
C VAL A 149 9.07 13.40 21.43
N THR A 150 10.37 13.44 21.12
CA THR A 150 11.36 12.44 21.57
C THR A 150 12.53 13.15 22.21
N VAL A 151 12.88 12.80 23.46
CA VAL A 151 14.04 13.29 24.20
C VAL A 151 15.05 12.15 24.31
N TYR A 152 16.34 12.46 24.18
CA TYR A 152 17.45 11.50 24.14
C TYR A 152 18.38 11.71 25.34
N PRO A 153 18.11 11.10 26.51
CA PRO A 153 19.00 11.15 27.66
C PRO A 153 20.35 10.48 27.39
N ALA A 154 21.41 10.98 28.00
CA ALA A 154 22.77 10.44 27.84
C ALA A 154 22.96 9.08 28.55
N ASP A 155 22.27 8.87 29.67
CA ASP A 155 22.35 7.68 30.51
C ASP A 155 21.06 7.49 31.33
N GLU A 156 21.02 6.46 32.19
CA GLU A 156 19.85 6.13 33.02
C GLU A 156 19.65 7.13 34.18
N ASP A 157 20.69 7.75 34.71
CA ASP A 157 20.59 8.79 35.76
C ASP A 157 19.90 10.03 35.18
N GLN A 158 20.31 10.48 34.00
CA GLN A 158 19.67 11.59 33.31
C GLN A 158 18.25 11.23 32.89
N LEU A 159 18.00 9.97 32.44
CA LEU A 159 16.66 9.48 32.14
C LEU A 159 15.71 9.67 33.34
N GLN A 160 16.13 9.23 34.53
CA GLN A 160 15.33 9.36 35.77
C GLN A 160 15.03 10.83 36.09
N VAL A 161 16.07 11.68 36.11
CA VAL A 161 15.92 13.12 36.40
C VAL A 161 14.96 13.79 35.42
N VAL A 162 15.10 13.50 34.11
CA VAL A 162 14.20 14.07 33.10
C VAL A 162 12.78 13.61 33.30
N LEU A 163 12.53 12.33 33.58
CA LEU A 163 11.19 11.80 33.84
C LEU A 163 10.52 12.43 35.05
N GLU A 164 11.30 12.65 36.15
CA GLU A 164 10.79 13.26 37.36
C GLU A 164 10.50 14.77 37.17
N GLU A 165 11.47 15.56 36.69
CA GLU A 165 11.34 17.01 36.53
C GLU A 165 10.38 17.37 35.39
N LEU A 166 10.56 16.83 34.19
CA LEU A 166 9.68 17.12 33.05
C LEU A 166 8.29 16.51 33.26
N GLY A 167 8.19 15.35 33.91
CA GLY A 167 6.94 14.75 34.33
C GLY A 167 6.12 15.64 35.28
N ALA A 168 6.79 16.32 36.21
CA ALA A 168 6.14 17.28 37.08
C ALA A 168 5.64 18.52 36.33
N LEU A 169 6.42 19.03 35.34
CA LEU A 169 6.02 20.17 34.49
C LEU A 169 4.81 19.86 33.59
N LEU A 170 4.71 18.60 33.11
CA LEU A 170 3.67 18.17 32.19
C LEU A 170 2.51 17.44 32.89
N LYS A 171 2.47 17.45 34.21
CA LYS A 171 1.43 16.78 34.99
C LYS A 171 0.02 17.27 34.59
N GLY A 172 -0.88 16.33 34.39
CA GLY A 172 -2.28 16.61 34.05
C GLY A 172 -2.52 16.96 32.58
N LEU A 173 -1.50 16.92 31.72
CA LEU A 173 -1.68 17.00 30.28
C LEU A 173 -1.98 15.62 29.71
N GLU A 174 -2.90 15.59 28.76
CA GLU A 174 -3.39 14.37 28.12
C GLU A 174 -2.78 14.18 26.72
N GLY A 175 -2.85 12.95 26.23
CA GLY A 175 -2.46 12.59 24.87
C GLY A 175 -2.72 11.11 24.58
N PRO A 176 -2.67 10.69 23.31
CA PRO A 176 -2.86 9.30 22.95
C PRO A 176 -1.86 8.40 23.68
N TYR A 177 -2.31 7.23 24.13
CA TYR A 177 -1.43 6.22 24.72
C TYR A 177 -0.45 5.69 23.66
N ILE A 178 0.86 5.71 23.96
CA ILE A 178 1.89 5.19 23.06
C ILE A 178 2.04 3.69 23.28
N LEU A 179 1.50 2.89 22.36
CA LEU A 179 1.38 1.43 22.50
C LEU A 179 2.72 0.69 22.65
N THR A 180 3.78 1.20 22.01
CA THR A 180 5.12 0.60 22.01
C THR A 180 5.92 0.87 23.27
N ASP A 181 5.44 1.78 24.16
CA ASP A 181 6.20 2.37 25.22
C ASP A 181 5.58 2.08 26.61
N LEU A 182 6.35 2.28 27.66
CA LEU A 182 5.89 2.22 29.05
C LEU A 182 5.57 3.63 29.54
N ARG A 183 4.35 3.87 30.02
CA ARG A 183 3.91 5.17 30.53
C ARG A 183 4.58 5.48 31.87
N TRP A 184 5.01 6.72 32.02
CA TRP A 184 5.53 7.26 33.28
C TRP A 184 4.41 7.97 34.06
N ASN A 185 4.00 7.41 35.20
CA ASN A 185 2.88 7.90 36.02
C ASN A 185 1.61 8.16 35.17
N ASP A 186 0.80 9.16 35.54
CA ASP A 186 -0.43 9.54 34.84
C ASP A 186 -0.24 10.66 33.80
N GLY A 187 1.03 11.06 33.54
CA GLY A 187 1.37 12.12 32.59
C GLY A 187 1.46 11.66 31.13
N PRO A 188 1.87 12.58 30.23
CA PRO A 188 2.02 12.29 28.80
C PRO A 188 3.38 11.69 28.44
N LEU A 189 4.23 11.37 29.41
CA LEU A 189 5.57 10.83 29.18
C LEU A 189 5.56 9.30 29.12
N TYR A 190 6.38 8.77 28.21
CA TYR A 190 6.54 7.35 27.96
C TYR A 190 8.02 7.04 27.73
N VAL A 191 8.44 5.82 28.00
CA VAL A 191 9.84 5.37 27.83
C VAL A 191 9.92 4.14 26.95
N ARG A 192 10.97 4.09 26.12
CA ARG A 192 11.29 2.94 25.29
C ARG A 192 12.79 2.86 25.05
N TYR A 193 13.37 1.64 25.08
CA TYR A 193 14.72 1.40 24.59
C TYR A 193 14.75 1.34 23.05
N GLY A 194 15.77 1.97 22.40
CA GLY A 194 15.92 1.91 20.96
C GLY A 194 17.03 2.79 20.42
N ALA A 195 17.20 2.84 19.10
CA ALA A 195 18.23 3.60 18.42
C ALA A 195 18.03 5.12 18.58
N PHE A 196 19.12 5.85 18.82
CA PHE A 196 19.21 7.31 18.80
C PHE A 196 19.77 7.79 17.46
N ALA A 197 20.78 7.06 16.94
CA ALA A 197 21.37 7.27 15.62
C ALA A 197 20.66 6.41 14.56
N ARG A 198 20.73 6.83 13.31
CA ARG A 198 20.24 6.03 12.19
C ARG A 198 21.18 4.84 11.96
N SER A 199 20.68 3.65 12.19
CA SER A 199 21.32 2.38 11.87
C SER A 199 20.30 1.46 11.25
N PHE A 200 20.68 0.66 10.27
CA PHE A 200 19.78 -0.22 9.55
C PHE A 200 20.36 -1.63 9.46
N VAL A 201 19.47 -2.61 9.42
CA VAL A 201 19.79 -4.02 9.18
C VAL A 201 18.70 -4.63 8.30
N VAL A 202 19.07 -5.65 7.54
CA VAL A 202 18.10 -6.43 6.79
C VAL A 202 17.44 -7.44 7.74
N ASP A 203 16.09 -7.39 7.85
CA ASP A 203 15.31 -8.30 8.68
C ASP A 203 15.17 -9.70 8.03
N GLU A 204 14.57 -10.65 8.74
CA GLU A 204 14.31 -12.02 8.28
C GLU A 204 13.44 -12.08 7.00
N ARG A 205 12.74 -11.00 6.70
CA ARG A 205 11.90 -10.84 5.49
C ARG A 205 12.63 -10.12 4.36
N GLY A 206 13.94 -9.87 4.50
CA GLY A 206 14.73 -9.16 3.51
C GLY A 206 14.44 -7.65 3.42
N ARG A 207 13.83 -7.04 4.43
CA ARG A 207 13.55 -5.60 4.45
C ARG A 207 14.62 -4.86 5.21
N LEU A 208 15.05 -3.71 4.70
CA LEU A 208 15.91 -2.79 5.43
C LEU A 208 15.07 -2.12 6.53
N VAL A 209 15.40 -2.40 7.78
CA VAL A 209 14.67 -1.89 8.95
C VAL A 209 15.61 -1.19 9.92
N PRO A 210 15.14 -0.22 10.72
CA PRO A 210 15.93 0.39 11.77
C PRO A 210 16.53 -0.66 12.70
N ALA A 211 17.76 -0.44 13.16
CA ALA A 211 18.54 -1.38 13.95
C ALA A 211 19.06 -0.80 15.25
N VAL A 212 19.24 -1.69 16.22
CA VAL A 212 20.00 -1.48 17.46
C VAL A 212 21.14 -2.49 17.53
N THR A 213 22.13 -2.23 18.38
CA THR A 213 23.21 -3.17 18.65
C THR A 213 22.83 -4.04 19.85
N ASP A 214 22.93 -5.36 19.71
CA ASP A 214 22.71 -6.30 20.82
C ASP A 214 23.89 -6.37 21.80
N GLY A 215 23.78 -7.21 22.84
CA GLY A 215 24.84 -7.41 23.86
C GLY A 215 26.15 -7.98 23.31
N GLU A 216 26.16 -8.51 22.09
CA GLU A 216 27.35 -9.05 21.42
C GLU A 216 27.92 -8.09 20.36
N GLY A 217 27.37 -6.88 20.24
CA GLY A 217 27.81 -5.88 19.28
C GLY A 217 27.26 -6.08 17.85
N ARG A 218 26.27 -6.95 17.65
CA ARG A 218 25.65 -7.21 16.36
C ARG A 218 24.47 -6.26 16.14
N LEU A 219 24.28 -5.80 14.91
CA LEU A 219 23.06 -5.06 14.53
C LEU A 219 21.87 -6.02 14.40
N VAL A 220 20.81 -5.75 15.15
CA VAL A 220 19.55 -6.47 15.14
C VAL A 220 18.37 -5.50 14.92
N PRO A 221 17.21 -5.96 14.37
CA PRO A 221 16.07 -5.09 14.16
C PRO A 221 15.60 -4.38 15.44
N ASP A 222 15.38 -3.05 15.36
CA ASP A 222 14.69 -2.27 16.39
C ASP A 222 13.19 -2.57 16.33
N ARG A 223 12.77 -3.65 16.97
CA ARG A 223 11.38 -4.14 16.93
C ARG A 223 10.42 -3.10 17.53
N ARG A 224 9.41 -2.71 16.75
CA ARG A 224 8.40 -1.70 17.12
C ARG A 224 7.00 -2.31 17.12
N ALA A 225 6.85 -3.49 17.76
CA ALA A 225 5.53 -4.06 17.95
C ALA A 225 4.64 -3.10 18.76
N PRO A 226 3.30 -3.06 18.54
CA PRO A 226 2.37 -2.24 19.32
C PRO A 226 2.16 -2.79 20.75
N SER A 227 3.26 -3.11 21.41
CA SER A 227 3.36 -3.56 22.79
C SER A 227 4.74 -3.20 23.33
N PHE A 228 4.80 -2.76 24.60
CA PHE A 228 6.08 -2.48 25.23
C PHE A 228 6.89 -3.77 25.40
N GLN A 229 8.13 -3.72 24.96
CA GLN A 229 9.09 -4.81 25.08
C GLN A 229 10.46 -4.24 25.45
N VAL A 230 11.15 -4.91 26.36
CA VAL A 230 12.55 -4.65 26.68
C VAL A 230 13.37 -5.69 25.93
N PRO A 231 14.42 -5.29 25.18
CA PRO A 231 15.33 -6.26 24.54
C PRO A 231 15.96 -7.20 25.58
N GLU A 232 16.16 -8.47 25.24
CA GLU A 232 16.66 -9.50 26.17
C GLU A 232 18.01 -9.16 26.82
N TRP A 233 18.85 -8.37 26.15
CA TRP A 233 20.16 -7.94 26.63
C TRP A 233 20.13 -6.61 27.40
N VAL A 234 18.96 -6.02 27.60
CA VAL A 234 18.78 -4.74 28.32
C VAL A 234 18.08 -5.00 29.66
N THR A 235 18.66 -4.49 30.73
CA THR A 235 18.01 -4.52 32.05
C THR A 235 17.04 -3.34 32.16
N LEU A 236 15.82 -3.58 32.66
CA LEU A 236 14.89 -2.51 32.97
C LEU A 236 15.41 -1.74 34.19
N PRO A 237 15.55 -0.40 34.13
CA PRO A 237 15.92 0.41 35.29
C PRO A 237 14.94 0.23 36.45
N ALA A 238 15.45 0.08 37.68
CA ALA A 238 14.62 -0.25 38.86
C ALA A 238 13.52 0.78 39.14
N PHE A 239 13.72 2.05 38.81
CA PHE A 239 12.70 3.09 38.98
C PHE A 239 11.52 2.95 37.99
N LEU A 240 11.65 2.14 36.93
CA LEU A 240 10.58 1.83 35.97
C LEU A 240 9.77 0.58 36.35
N GLU A 241 10.26 -0.27 37.26
CA GLU A 241 9.56 -1.49 37.67
C GLU A 241 8.15 -1.23 38.22
N PRO A 242 7.89 -0.19 39.05
CA PRO A 242 6.56 0.14 39.52
C PRO A 242 5.58 0.44 38.39
N GLN A 243 6.05 1.10 37.31
CA GLN A 243 5.24 1.43 36.15
C GLN A 243 4.86 0.16 35.36
N LEU A 244 5.81 -0.78 35.24
CA LEU A 244 5.55 -2.07 34.59
C LEU A 244 4.58 -2.91 35.41
N ALA A 245 4.72 -2.94 36.73
CA ALA A 245 3.81 -3.62 37.64
C ALA A 245 2.39 -3.05 37.53
N ALA A 246 2.24 -1.72 37.57
CA ALA A 246 0.95 -1.04 37.42
C ALA A 246 0.28 -1.36 36.07
N ARG A 247 1.05 -1.42 35.00
CA ARG A 247 0.56 -1.84 33.67
C ARG A 247 -0.02 -3.26 33.70
N ASN A 248 0.61 -4.19 34.40
CA ASN A 248 0.25 -5.60 34.41
C ASN A 248 -0.90 -5.96 35.36
N THR A 249 -1.35 -5.05 36.21
CA THR A 249 -2.41 -5.27 37.22
C THR A 249 -3.82 -5.05 36.67
N THR A 250 -4.00 -4.56 35.45
CA THR A 250 -5.33 -4.37 34.86
C THR A 250 -5.92 -5.75 34.53
N THR A 251 -6.85 -6.22 35.34
CA THR A 251 -7.52 -7.53 35.18
C THR A 251 -8.80 -7.41 34.37
N VAL A 252 -8.97 -8.29 33.38
CA VAL A 252 -10.19 -8.47 32.57
C VAL A 252 -11.18 -9.41 33.26
N GLY A 253 -10.94 -9.80 34.51
CA GLY A 253 -11.57 -10.95 35.20
C GLY A 253 -13.06 -10.83 35.51
N GLU A 254 -13.72 -9.67 35.38
CA GLU A 254 -15.12 -9.46 35.74
C GLU A 254 -16.04 -9.13 34.53
N LEU A 255 -15.53 -9.13 33.32
CA LEU A 255 -16.36 -8.82 32.15
C LEU A 255 -17.23 -10.02 31.77
N PRO A 256 -18.53 -9.82 31.49
CA PRO A 256 -19.43 -10.89 31.06
C PRO A 256 -19.21 -11.31 29.59
N TYR A 257 -18.05 -10.99 29.02
CA TYR A 257 -17.71 -11.26 27.62
C TYR A 257 -16.40 -12.02 27.53
N ARG A 258 -16.43 -13.16 26.83
CA ARG A 258 -15.25 -13.91 26.48
C ARG A 258 -14.84 -13.58 25.06
N ILE A 259 -13.72 -12.86 24.89
CA ILE A 259 -13.15 -12.56 23.58
C ILE A 259 -12.58 -13.85 22.98
N GLU A 260 -12.94 -14.15 21.74
CA GLU A 260 -12.50 -15.36 21.01
C GLU A 260 -11.47 -15.01 19.94
N LYS A 261 -11.66 -13.89 19.22
CA LYS A 261 -10.80 -13.52 18.10
C LYS A 261 -10.77 -12.02 17.93
N ALA A 262 -9.59 -11.47 17.62
CA ALA A 262 -9.48 -10.12 17.08
C ALA A 262 -9.82 -10.16 15.57
N LEU A 263 -10.76 -9.32 15.15
CA LEU A 263 -11.20 -9.22 13.76
C LEU A 263 -10.39 -8.16 13.01
N HIS A 264 -10.18 -6.99 13.63
CA HIS A 264 -9.49 -5.87 13.02
C HIS A 264 -8.77 -5.02 14.08
N PHE A 265 -7.70 -4.32 13.67
CA PHE A 265 -7.02 -3.32 14.47
C PHE A 265 -6.78 -2.06 13.65
N SER A 266 -7.13 -0.92 14.20
CA SER A 266 -6.77 0.40 13.70
C SER A 266 -6.02 1.20 14.78
N ASN A 267 -5.61 2.41 14.46
CA ASN A 267 -5.08 3.32 15.47
C ASN A 267 -6.12 3.72 16.52
N GLY A 268 -7.41 3.67 16.17
CA GLY A 268 -8.52 3.97 17.08
C GLY A 268 -8.83 2.88 18.11
N GLY A 269 -8.40 1.63 17.88
CA GLY A 269 -8.71 0.49 18.75
C GLY A 269 -8.79 -0.83 18.02
N GLY A 270 -9.38 -1.84 18.65
CA GLY A 270 -9.61 -3.15 18.11
C GLY A 270 -11.10 -3.46 17.92
N VAL A 271 -11.39 -4.39 17.00
CA VAL A 271 -12.70 -5.01 16.84
C VAL A 271 -12.53 -6.50 17.12
N TYR A 272 -13.36 -7.05 18.01
CA TYR A 272 -13.23 -8.42 18.48
C TYR A 272 -14.55 -9.17 18.31
N SER A 273 -14.50 -10.46 17.97
CA SER A 273 -15.62 -11.37 18.17
C SER A 273 -15.49 -12.07 19.52
N GLY A 274 -16.62 -12.35 20.15
CA GLY A 274 -16.68 -13.00 21.44
C GLY A 274 -18.05 -13.58 21.73
N VAL A 275 -18.20 -14.06 22.94
CA VAL A 275 -19.44 -14.65 23.46
C VAL A 275 -19.84 -13.94 24.75
N ASP A 276 -21.08 -13.52 24.84
CA ASP A 276 -21.70 -13.09 26.08
C ASP A 276 -21.89 -14.32 26.99
N THR A 277 -21.20 -14.33 28.13
CA THR A 277 -21.21 -15.49 29.04
C THR A 277 -22.52 -15.65 29.82
N ARG A 278 -23.42 -14.64 29.75
CA ARG A 278 -24.71 -14.63 30.44
C ARG A 278 -25.76 -15.48 29.72
N ASP A 279 -25.75 -15.43 28.37
CA ASP A 279 -26.75 -16.10 27.53
C ASP A 279 -26.16 -16.96 26.39
N GLY A 280 -24.84 -16.96 26.21
CA GLY A 280 -24.15 -17.72 25.19
C GLY A 280 -24.21 -17.11 23.77
N SER A 281 -24.79 -15.92 23.61
CA SER A 281 -24.91 -15.27 22.32
C SER A 281 -23.56 -14.76 21.80
N ARG A 282 -23.38 -14.81 20.48
CA ARG A 282 -22.20 -14.23 19.82
C ARG A 282 -22.32 -12.72 19.76
N VAL A 283 -21.22 -12.03 20.02
CA VAL A 283 -21.16 -10.56 20.04
C VAL A 283 -19.93 -10.04 19.33
N VAL A 284 -20.02 -8.79 18.89
CA VAL A 284 -18.89 -7.98 18.44
C VAL A 284 -18.60 -6.92 19.49
N LEU A 285 -17.32 -6.78 19.87
CA LEU A 285 -16.87 -5.71 20.76
C LEU A 285 -15.98 -4.78 19.97
N LYS A 286 -16.34 -3.49 19.92
CA LYS A 286 -15.50 -2.43 19.36
C LYS A 286 -14.86 -1.62 20.49
N GLU A 287 -13.56 -1.37 20.36
CA GLU A 287 -12.75 -0.60 21.31
C GLU A 287 -12.48 0.81 20.78
N GLY A 288 -12.74 1.83 21.58
CA GLY A 288 -12.36 3.21 21.33
C GLY A 288 -11.25 3.66 22.27
N ARG A 289 -10.10 4.08 21.69
CA ARG A 289 -8.94 4.63 22.41
C ARG A 289 -9.04 6.15 22.50
N PRO A 290 -8.87 6.75 23.70
CA PRO A 290 -8.87 8.22 23.86
C PRO A 290 -7.76 8.88 23.05
N HIS A 291 -8.05 10.04 22.46
CA HIS A 291 -7.15 10.93 21.73
C HIS A 291 -6.47 10.30 20.49
N ALA A 292 -6.80 9.07 20.12
CA ALA A 292 -6.27 8.34 18.97
C ALA A 292 -7.36 8.01 17.95
N GLY A 293 -6.96 7.67 16.74
CA GLY A 293 -7.91 7.35 15.68
C GLY A 293 -8.74 8.56 15.26
N LEU A 294 -8.11 9.73 15.09
CA LEU A 294 -8.80 10.98 14.78
C LEU A 294 -9.47 10.91 13.41
N ALA A 295 -10.69 11.42 13.33
CA ALA A 295 -11.38 11.71 12.08
C ALA A 295 -11.01 13.11 11.55
N ALA A 296 -11.45 13.47 10.35
CA ALA A 296 -11.16 14.75 9.72
C ALA A 296 -11.67 15.96 10.55
N ASP A 297 -12.76 15.79 11.31
CA ASP A 297 -13.32 16.79 12.23
C ASP A 297 -12.56 16.86 13.56
N GLY A 298 -11.57 16.01 13.78
CA GLY A 298 -10.79 15.93 15.01
C GLY A 298 -11.38 15.02 16.10
N ALA A 299 -12.53 14.40 15.87
CA ALA A 299 -13.12 13.46 16.82
C ALA A 299 -12.21 12.23 16.97
N ASP A 300 -11.93 11.82 18.21
CA ASP A 300 -11.16 10.61 18.51
C ASP A 300 -12.04 9.34 18.43
N ALA A 301 -11.42 8.20 18.60
CA ALA A 301 -12.11 6.91 18.50
C ALA A 301 -13.22 6.74 19.56
N VAL A 302 -13.09 7.34 20.75
CA VAL A 302 -14.13 7.30 21.79
C VAL A 302 -15.36 8.12 21.35
N ALA A 303 -15.13 9.32 20.82
CA ALA A 303 -16.20 10.18 20.32
C ALA A 303 -16.92 9.54 19.12
N ARG A 304 -16.17 8.94 18.18
CA ARG A 304 -16.77 8.22 17.04
C ARG A 304 -17.56 7.00 17.48
N LEU A 305 -17.04 6.20 18.43
CA LEU A 305 -17.75 5.05 18.97
C LEU A 305 -19.04 5.45 19.72
N ALA A 306 -19.05 6.64 20.37
CA ALA A 306 -20.26 7.18 20.97
C ALA A 306 -21.30 7.62 19.91
N ARG A 307 -20.85 8.17 18.77
CA ARG A 307 -21.73 8.47 17.62
C ARG A 307 -22.33 7.17 17.06
N GLU A 308 -21.52 6.14 16.88
CA GLU A 308 -21.99 4.81 16.43
C GLU A 308 -23.07 4.25 17.34
N LYS A 309 -22.84 4.27 18.66
CA LYS A 309 -23.84 3.85 19.65
C LYS A 309 -25.14 4.64 19.52
N TYR A 310 -25.06 5.97 19.44
CA TYR A 310 -26.23 6.83 19.29
C TYR A 310 -27.01 6.51 18.02
N ALA A 311 -26.32 6.37 16.88
CA ALA A 311 -26.97 6.05 15.61
C ALA A 311 -27.65 4.68 15.64
N LEU A 312 -26.97 3.63 16.14
CA LEU A 312 -27.52 2.29 16.27
C LEU A 312 -28.76 2.25 17.19
N GLU A 313 -28.74 2.97 18.30
CA GLU A 313 -29.91 3.07 19.20
C GLU A 313 -31.12 3.73 18.51
N ARG A 314 -30.88 4.71 17.63
CA ARG A 314 -31.93 5.38 16.84
C ARG A 314 -32.58 4.49 15.78
N VAL A 315 -31.77 3.59 15.18
CA VAL A 315 -32.20 2.68 14.10
C VAL A 315 -32.52 1.26 14.60
N SER A 316 -32.52 1.06 15.93
CA SER A 316 -32.83 -0.22 16.56
C SER A 316 -34.17 -0.79 16.10
N GLY A 317 -34.25 -2.09 15.95
CA GLY A 317 -35.45 -2.83 15.53
C GLY A 317 -35.71 -2.84 14.02
N LEU A 318 -34.85 -2.26 13.19
CA LEU A 318 -35.00 -2.31 11.72
C LEU A 318 -34.60 -3.69 11.12
N GLY A 319 -33.82 -4.50 11.82
CA GLY A 319 -33.34 -5.81 11.33
C GLY A 319 -32.25 -5.71 10.25
N VAL A 320 -31.88 -4.51 9.83
CA VAL A 320 -30.81 -4.24 8.83
C VAL A 320 -29.54 -3.66 9.46
N VAL A 321 -29.45 -3.67 10.79
CA VAL A 321 -28.32 -3.14 11.58
C VAL A 321 -28.08 -4.03 12.80
N PRO A 322 -26.88 -4.06 13.40
CA PRO A 322 -26.66 -4.77 14.66
C PRO A 322 -27.31 -4.03 15.84
N GLU A 323 -27.89 -4.77 16.79
CA GLU A 323 -28.43 -4.20 18.01
C GLU A 323 -27.34 -3.94 19.04
N VAL A 324 -27.43 -2.81 19.74
CA VAL A 324 -26.52 -2.46 20.84
C VAL A 324 -26.87 -3.31 22.07
N ARG A 325 -25.88 -3.97 22.65
CA ARG A 325 -26.04 -4.80 23.86
C ARG A 325 -25.47 -4.15 25.11
N ASP A 326 -24.33 -3.47 24.98
CA ASP A 326 -23.65 -2.92 26.15
C ASP A 326 -22.69 -1.76 25.78
N TRP A 327 -22.39 -0.94 26.79
CA TRP A 327 -21.43 0.17 26.68
C TRP A 327 -20.71 0.34 28.02
N PHE A 328 -19.40 0.03 28.05
CA PHE A 328 -18.65 0.08 29.30
C PHE A 328 -17.24 0.63 29.14
N PRO A 329 -16.65 1.20 30.23
CA PRO A 329 -15.23 1.51 30.27
C PRO A 329 -14.39 0.31 30.66
N LEU A 330 -13.17 0.20 30.11
CA LEU A 330 -12.13 -0.68 30.58
C LEU A 330 -10.81 0.10 30.57
N GLY A 331 -10.32 0.46 31.75
CA GLY A 331 -9.27 1.48 31.87
C GLY A 331 -9.75 2.81 31.33
N ASP A 332 -8.92 3.47 30.49
CA ASP A 332 -9.30 4.72 29.81
C ASP A 332 -10.11 4.48 28.53
N HIS A 333 -10.16 3.24 28.04
CA HIS A 333 -10.84 2.88 26.80
C HIS A 333 -12.34 2.73 26.98
N ARG A 334 -13.10 2.84 25.88
CA ARG A 334 -14.53 2.54 25.83
C ARG A 334 -14.77 1.36 24.93
N PHE A 335 -15.77 0.55 25.32
CA PHE A 335 -16.18 -0.61 24.53
C PHE A 335 -17.67 -0.49 24.22
N LEU A 336 -18.01 -0.69 22.95
CA LEU A 336 -19.36 -0.91 22.46
C LEU A 336 -19.53 -2.39 22.13
N VAL A 337 -20.54 -3.02 22.71
CA VAL A 337 -20.91 -4.41 22.43
C VAL A 337 -22.19 -4.44 21.63
N MET A 338 -22.21 -5.19 20.56
CA MET A 338 -23.33 -5.34 19.66
C MET A 338 -23.52 -6.79 19.21
N ASP A 339 -24.66 -7.08 18.62
CA ASP A 339 -24.95 -8.39 18.05
C ASP A 339 -23.93 -8.75 16.96
N PHE A 340 -23.56 -10.04 16.94
CA PHE A 340 -22.82 -10.60 15.82
C PHE A 340 -23.81 -10.95 14.68
N LEU A 341 -23.64 -10.32 13.52
CA LEU A 341 -24.45 -10.60 12.35
C LEU A 341 -23.82 -11.75 11.54
N GLU A 342 -24.60 -12.77 11.27
CA GLU A 342 -24.18 -13.87 10.41
C GLU A 342 -24.23 -13.45 8.94
N GLY A 343 -23.22 -13.81 8.17
CA GLY A 343 -23.12 -13.48 6.77
C GLY A 343 -21.69 -13.20 6.31
N ARG A 344 -21.56 -12.58 5.15
CA ARG A 344 -20.26 -12.21 4.58
C ARG A 344 -20.31 -10.77 4.02
N PRO A 345 -19.23 -10.01 4.11
CA PRO A 345 -19.16 -8.69 3.47
C PRO A 345 -19.34 -8.80 1.95
N LEU A 346 -20.05 -7.84 1.36
CA LEU A 346 -20.36 -7.82 -0.07
C LEU A 346 -19.13 -7.94 -0.98
N ASN A 347 -18.01 -7.30 -0.61
CA ASN A 347 -16.76 -7.39 -1.36
C ASN A 347 -16.22 -8.83 -1.50
N SER A 348 -16.55 -9.73 -0.57
CA SER A 348 -16.08 -11.13 -0.62
C SER A 348 -16.71 -11.92 -1.77
N PHE A 349 -17.90 -11.55 -2.19
CA PHE A 349 -18.61 -12.19 -3.31
C PHE A 349 -17.99 -11.87 -4.67
N PHE A 350 -17.30 -10.71 -4.79
CA PHE A 350 -16.63 -10.34 -6.02
C PHE A 350 -15.55 -11.38 -6.39
N ALA A 351 -14.65 -11.68 -5.48
CA ALA A 351 -13.56 -12.65 -5.73
C ALA A 351 -14.06 -14.06 -6.02
N GLU A 352 -15.27 -14.41 -5.58
CA GLU A 352 -15.83 -15.76 -5.73
C GLU A 352 -16.69 -15.92 -6.99
N ARG A 353 -17.46 -14.87 -7.38
CA ARG A 353 -18.54 -14.97 -8.37
C ARG A 353 -18.36 -14.09 -9.59
N HIS A 354 -17.47 -13.11 -9.56
CA HIS A 354 -17.39 -12.16 -10.65
C HIS A 354 -16.94 -12.83 -11.96
N PRO A 355 -17.76 -12.80 -13.02
CA PRO A 355 -17.53 -13.59 -14.23
C PRO A 355 -16.26 -13.16 -15.00
N LEU A 356 -15.84 -11.88 -14.87
CA LEU A 356 -14.65 -11.37 -15.55
C LEU A 356 -13.32 -11.88 -14.93
N LEU A 357 -13.37 -12.73 -13.91
CA LEU A 357 -12.16 -13.39 -13.37
C LEU A 357 -11.68 -14.56 -14.24
N THR A 358 -12.38 -14.85 -15.34
CA THR A 358 -11.96 -15.83 -16.37
C THR A 358 -11.62 -15.13 -17.68
N ALA A 359 -10.89 -15.83 -18.57
CA ALA A 359 -10.53 -15.31 -19.90
C ALA A 359 -11.76 -15.13 -20.80
N ASP A 360 -12.61 -16.14 -20.81
CA ASP A 360 -13.85 -16.18 -21.60
C ASP A 360 -15.05 -16.36 -20.66
N PRO A 361 -15.65 -15.26 -20.20
CA PRO A 361 -16.81 -15.32 -19.32
C PRO A 361 -17.99 -16.02 -20.01
N ASP A 362 -18.56 -17.01 -19.31
CA ASP A 362 -19.80 -17.66 -19.79
C ASP A 362 -20.94 -16.64 -19.78
N PRO A 363 -21.64 -16.42 -20.92
CA PRO A 363 -22.78 -15.50 -21.00
C PRO A 363 -23.87 -15.78 -19.96
N VAL A 364 -24.09 -17.04 -19.60
CA VAL A 364 -25.05 -17.42 -18.55
C VAL A 364 -24.58 -16.95 -17.19
N ALA A 365 -23.29 -17.15 -16.86
CA ALA A 365 -22.71 -16.65 -15.62
C ALA A 365 -22.73 -15.13 -15.54
N VAL A 366 -22.53 -14.43 -16.66
CA VAL A 366 -22.66 -12.96 -16.74
C VAL A 366 -24.08 -12.51 -16.44
N ALA A 367 -25.08 -13.16 -17.02
CA ALA A 367 -26.51 -12.85 -16.80
C ALA A 367 -26.93 -13.15 -15.35
N ASP A 368 -26.55 -14.31 -14.81
CA ASP A 368 -26.85 -14.70 -13.43
C ASP A 368 -26.21 -13.73 -12.43
N TYR A 369 -24.93 -13.34 -12.65
CA TYR A 369 -24.26 -12.34 -11.82
C TYR A 369 -24.96 -10.98 -11.90
N THR A 370 -25.38 -10.55 -13.09
CA THR A 370 -26.11 -9.30 -13.30
C THR A 370 -27.41 -9.29 -12.50
N ALA A 371 -28.21 -10.35 -12.61
CA ALA A 371 -29.48 -10.47 -11.87
C ALA A 371 -29.25 -10.45 -10.34
N TRP A 372 -28.20 -11.15 -9.86
CA TRP A 372 -27.81 -11.15 -8.45
C TRP A 372 -27.37 -9.75 -7.97
N ALA A 373 -26.51 -9.07 -8.74
CA ALA A 373 -26.00 -7.76 -8.40
C ALA A 373 -27.11 -6.71 -8.31
N LEU A 374 -28.03 -6.67 -9.27
CA LEU A 374 -29.20 -5.78 -9.27
C LEU A 374 -30.10 -6.03 -8.05
N ARG A 375 -30.38 -7.31 -7.72
CA ARG A 375 -31.18 -7.67 -6.54
C ARG A 375 -30.50 -7.22 -5.24
N VAL A 376 -29.21 -7.52 -5.06
CA VAL A 376 -28.48 -7.13 -3.86
C VAL A 376 -28.40 -5.61 -3.73
N HIS A 377 -28.18 -4.88 -4.84
CA HIS A 377 -28.23 -3.42 -4.80
C HIS A 377 -29.59 -2.91 -4.31
N GLY A 378 -30.72 -3.46 -4.80
CA GLY A 378 -32.07 -3.10 -4.32
C GLY A 378 -32.23 -3.31 -2.81
N LEU A 379 -31.74 -4.44 -2.27
CA LEU A 379 -31.77 -4.69 -0.83
C LEU A 379 -30.95 -3.66 -0.02
N VAL A 380 -29.81 -3.23 -0.57
CA VAL A 380 -28.98 -2.18 0.06
C VAL A 380 -29.71 -0.84 0.04
N GLU A 381 -30.33 -0.49 -1.07
CA GLU A 381 -31.12 0.75 -1.21
C GLU A 381 -32.29 0.78 -0.20
N GLU A 382 -33.04 -0.32 -0.08
CA GLU A 382 -34.10 -0.47 0.94
C GLU A 382 -33.56 -0.33 2.38
N ALA A 383 -32.39 -0.91 2.67
CA ALA A 383 -31.75 -0.81 3.99
C ALA A 383 -31.34 0.63 4.32
N VAL A 384 -30.76 1.35 3.35
CA VAL A 384 -30.38 2.78 3.51
C VAL A 384 -31.62 3.64 3.69
N GLU A 385 -32.68 3.41 2.91
CA GLU A 385 -33.96 4.13 3.06
C GLU A 385 -34.59 3.90 4.44
N ALA A 386 -34.55 2.68 4.96
CA ALA A 386 -35.03 2.38 6.32
C ALA A 386 -34.26 3.14 7.40
N VAL A 387 -32.92 3.28 7.26
CA VAL A 387 -32.09 4.09 8.14
C VAL A 387 -32.44 5.58 8.01
N HIS A 388 -32.59 6.09 6.78
CA HIS A 388 -33.00 7.48 6.54
C HIS A 388 -34.37 7.79 7.14
N ALA A 389 -35.32 6.87 7.08
CA ALA A 389 -36.65 7.03 7.68
C ALA A 389 -36.62 7.22 9.22
N ARG A 390 -35.50 6.80 9.87
CA ARG A 390 -35.25 7.09 11.31
C ARG A 390 -34.49 8.39 11.54
N GLY A 391 -34.24 9.19 10.48
CA GLY A 391 -33.54 10.47 10.53
C GLY A 391 -32.02 10.37 10.63
N ILE A 392 -31.42 9.23 10.28
CA ILE A 392 -29.96 9.01 10.31
C ILE A 392 -29.44 8.90 8.88
N ALA A 393 -28.36 9.63 8.53
CA ALA A 393 -27.52 9.40 7.37
C ALA A 393 -26.39 8.44 7.78
N PHE A 394 -26.12 7.42 6.95
CA PHE A 394 -25.13 6.39 7.24
C PHE A 394 -23.70 6.90 7.02
N ASN A 395 -23.48 7.68 5.95
CA ASN A 395 -22.26 8.39 5.60
C ASN A 395 -21.00 7.54 5.30
N ASP A 396 -21.04 6.21 5.37
CA ASP A 396 -19.90 5.34 5.08
C ASP A 396 -20.33 4.07 4.32
N LEU A 397 -21.19 4.25 3.31
CA LEU A 397 -21.69 3.16 2.50
C LEU A 397 -20.62 2.71 1.50
N HIS A 398 -20.16 1.46 1.63
CA HIS A 398 -19.29 0.79 0.69
C HIS A 398 -19.34 -0.73 0.86
N MET A 399 -18.78 -1.49 -0.09
CA MET A 399 -18.92 -2.95 -0.16
C MET A 399 -18.40 -3.70 1.09
N PHE A 400 -17.51 -3.13 1.88
CA PHE A 400 -17.00 -3.75 3.11
C PHE A 400 -17.94 -3.56 4.30
N ASN A 401 -18.77 -2.51 4.29
CA ASN A 401 -19.73 -2.19 5.33
C ASN A 401 -21.14 -2.76 5.07
N ILE A 402 -21.30 -3.56 4.01
CA ILE A 402 -22.54 -4.25 3.68
C ILE A 402 -22.35 -5.74 3.93
N MET A 403 -23.08 -6.28 4.91
CA MET A 403 -23.13 -7.72 5.19
C MET A 403 -24.27 -8.36 4.42
N VAL A 404 -24.00 -9.39 3.64
CA VAL A 404 -25.03 -10.18 2.94
C VAL A 404 -25.29 -11.44 3.77
N ALA A 405 -26.55 -11.71 4.06
CA ALA A 405 -26.96 -12.87 4.86
C ALA A 405 -26.61 -14.20 4.13
N PRO A 406 -26.52 -15.34 4.86
CA PRO A 406 -26.15 -16.62 4.27
C PRO A 406 -27.10 -17.12 3.17
N ASP A 407 -28.37 -16.76 3.23
CA ASP A 407 -29.40 -17.08 2.24
C ASP A 407 -29.45 -16.07 1.07
N GLU A 408 -28.69 -14.98 1.16
CA GLU A 408 -28.60 -13.89 0.19
C GLU A 408 -29.94 -13.15 -0.08
N GLN A 409 -30.90 -13.25 0.85
CA GLN A 409 -32.21 -12.60 0.74
C GLN A 409 -32.30 -11.30 1.55
N SER A 410 -31.31 -10.99 2.35
CA SER A 410 -31.24 -9.76 3.14
C SER A 410 -29.82 -9.24 3.28
N VAL A 411 -29.72 -7.97 3.59
CA VAL A 411 -28.45 -7.28 3.87
C VAL A 411 -28.54 -6.55 5.18
N ALA A 412 -27.38 -6.28 5.78
CA ALA A 412 -27.26 -5.40 6.94
C ALA A 412 -26.08 -4.45 6.77
N LEU A 413 -26.22 -3.24 7.33
CA LEU A 413 -25.21 -2.19 7.33
C LEU A 413 -24.36 -2.30 8.60
N LEU A 414 -23.05 -2.19 8.46
CA LEU A 414 -22.07 -2.27 9.53
C LEU A 414 -21.33 -0.95 9.66
N ASP A 415 -20.80 -0.66 10.85
CA ASP A 415 -19.87 0.45 11.11
C ASP A 415 -20.53 1.85 10.99
N PHE A 416 -21.35 2.20 11.98
CA PHE A 416 -22.08 3.47 12.06
C PHE A 416 -21.26 4.63 12.65
N GLU A 417 -19.93 4.54 12.70
CA GLU A 417 -19.07 5.56 13.32
C GLU A 417 -19.06 6.92 12.59
N ALA A 418 -19.43 6.93 11.31
CA ALA A 418 -19.58 8.13 10.49
C ALA A 418 -21.03 8.62 10.43
N ALA A 419 -21.98 7.85 10.95
CA ALA A 419 -23.38 8.17 10.90
C ALA A 419 -23.73 9.42 11.70
N ALA A 420 -24.70 10.20 11.18
CA ALA A 420 -25.13 11.45 11.80
C ALA A 420 -26.63 11.71 11.55
N PRO A 421 -27.32 12.52 12.38
CA PRO A 421 -28.65 13.00 12.08
C PRO A 421 -28.70 13.74 10.73
N ILE A 422 -29.64 13.39 9.87
CA ILE A 422 -29.82 14.03 8.56
C ILE A 422 -30.00 15.55 8.68
N GLU A 423 -30.71 16.00 9.71
CA GLU A 423 -30.99 17.41 9.98
C GLU A 423 -29.74 18.24 10.29
N GLU A 424 -28.65 17.63 10.75
CA GLU A 424 -27.39 18.32 11.01
C GLU A 424 -26.68 18.74 9.72
N GLY A 425 -27.02 18.13 8.56
CA GLY A 425 -26.43 18.45 7.26
C GLY A 425 -24.91 18.32 7.20
N GLY A 426 -24.35 17.43 8.03
CA GLY A 426 -22.89 17.26 8.17
C GLY A 426 -22.25 16.75 6.88
N ARG A 427 -20.96 17.09 6.69
CA ARG A 427 -20.11 16.54 5.64
C ARG A 427 -19.57 15.18 6.08
N GLN A 428 -19.24 14.35 5.12
CA GLN A 428 -18.56 13.08 5.33
C GLN A 428 -17.16 13.29 5.96
N VAL A 429 -16.88 12.63 7.08
CA VAL A 429 -15.64 12.80 7.86
C VAL A 429 -14.73 11.56 7.81
N VAL A 430 -15.32 10.41 7.47
CA VAL A 430 -14.64 9.13 7.22
C VAL A 430 -15.33 8.49 6.02
N ALA A 431 -14.59 7.93 5.09
CA ALA A 431 -15.15 7.17 3.99
C ALA A 431 -14.09 6.36 3.25
N HIS A 432 -14.54 5.30 2.61
CA HIS A 432 -13.73 4.57 1.63
C HIS A 432 -13.53 5.45 0.37
N PRO A 433 -12.29 5.66 -0.14
CA PRO A 433 -11.99 6.58 -1.25
C PRO A 433 -12.88 6.39 -2.49
N GLY A 434 -13.24 5.14 -2.85
CA GLY A 434 -14.12 4.87 -4.00
C GLY A 434 -15.57 5.31 -3.83
N PHE A 435 -15.96 5.80 -2.65
CA PHE A 435 -17.32 6.20 -2.27
C PHE A 435 -17.34 7.57 -1.58
N PHE A 436 -16.21 8.27 -1.57
CA PHE A 436 -16.07 9.57 -0.92
C PHE A 436 -16.86 10.62 -1.69
N ALA A 437 -17.89 11.15 -1.07
CA ALA A 437 -18.78 12.14 -1.64
C ALA A 437 -18.09 13.52 -1.77
N PRO A 438 -18.33 14.26 -2.86
CA PRO A 438 -17.79 15.60 -3.02
C PRO A 438 -18.34 16.55 -1.94
N PRO A 439 -17.62 17.68 -1.64
CA PRO A 439 -17.95 18.56 -0.52
C PRO A 439 -19.34 19.22 -0.57
N ASP A 440 -19.99 19.22 -1.71
CA ASP A 440 -21.35 19.76 -1.92
C ASP A 440 -22.46 18.77 -1.51
N ARG A 441 -22.12 17.52 -1.20
CA ARG A 441 -23.06 16.51 -0.69
C ARG A 441 -23.06 16.53 0.82
N THR A 442 -24.24 16.60 1.42
CA THR A 442 -24.43 16.64 2.87
C THR A 442 -25.64 15.81 3.29
N GLY A 443 -25.65 15.29 4.51
CA GLY A 443 -26.74 14.48 5.03
C GLY A 443 -27.04 13.27 4.14
N ALA A 444 -28.30 13.02 3.81
CA ALA A 444 -28.72 11.89 2.97
C ALA A 444 -28.15 11.90 1.55
N ASP A 445 -27.69 13.05 1.02
CA ASP A 445 -27.08 13.12 -0.31
C ASP A 445 -25.72 12.42 -0.37
N VAL A 446 -25.04 12.29 0.78
CA VAL A 446 -23.81 11.49 0.88
C VAL A 446 -24.09 10.02 0.56
N ASP A 447 -25.14 9.47 1.17
CA ASP A 447 -25.51 8.05 0.93
C ASP A 447 -26.07 7.83 -0.48
N ARG A 448 -26.78 8.80 -1.06
CA ARG A 448 -27.23 8.74 -2.47
C ARG A 448 -26.05 8.68 -3.43
N TYR A 449 -25.02 9.52 -3.20
CA TYR A 449 -23.78 9.47 -3.97
C TYR A 449 -23.10 8.11 -3.83
N ALA A 450 -23.01 7.57 -2.62
CA ALA A 450 -22.39 6.27 -2.37
C ALA A 450 -23.18 5.10 -2.99
N LEU A 451 -24.54 5.15 -2.98
CA LEU A 451 -25.39 4.19 -3.70
C LEU A 451 -25.14 4.26 -5.21
N ALA A 452 -25.00 5.46 -5.79
CA ALA A 452 -24.66 5.62 -7.20
C ALA A 452 -23.28 5.03 -7.53
N CYS A 453 -22.27 5.24 -6.67
CA CYS A 453 -20.97 4.59 -6.80
C CYS A 453 -21.10 3.06 -6.68
N LEU A 454 -21.95 2.54 -5.79
CA LEU A 454 -22.15 1.10 -5.61
C LEU A 454 -22.76 0.46 -6.86
N ARG A 455 -23.67 1.13 -7.57
CA ARG A 455 -24.23 0.65 -8.86
C ARG A 455 -23.13 0.31 -9.86
N LEU A 456 -22.07 1.13 -9.92
CA LEU A 456 -20.95 0.89 -10.81
C LEU A 456 -19.93 -0.10 -10.22
N ALA A 457 -19.65 0.01 -8.91
CA ALA A 457 -18.64 -0.80 -8.23
C ALA A 457 -18.98 -2.29 -8.20
N MET A 458 -20.25 -2.65 -8.16
CA MET A 458 -20.68 -4.05 -8.20
C MET A 458 -20.32 -4.75 -9.52
N PHE A 459 -20.17 -4.02 -10.62
CA PHE A 459 -19.76 -4.55 -11.92
C PHE A 459 -18.28 -4.28 -12.20
N MET A 460 -17.79 -3.08 -11.83
CA MET A 460 -16.40 -2.66 -12.06
C MET A 460 -15.89 -1.91 -10.82
N PRO A 461 -15.19 -2.58 -9.88
CA PRO A 461 -14.78 -2.01 -8.59
C PRO A 461 -13.54 -1.09 -8.72
N VAL A 462 -13.59 -0.13 -9.64
CA VAL A 462 -12.55 0.87 -9.88
C VAL A 462 -13.04 2.31 -9.60
N THR A 463 -14.08 2.43 -8.79
CA THR A 463 -14.71 3.72 -8.41
C THR A 463 -13.76 4.65 -7.63
N THR A 464 -12.67 4.13 -7.07
CA THR A 464 -11.60 4.93 -6.46
C THR A 464 -11.05 6.00 -7.43
N LEU A 465 -11.14 5.79 -8.73
CA LEU A 465 -10.73 6.77 -9.75
C LEU A 465 -11.57 8.06 -9.73
N PHE A 466 -12.80 8.02 -9.16
CA PHE A 466 -13.66 9.20 -9.06
C PHE A 466 -13.10 10.28 -8.12
N VAL A 467 -12.20 9.92 -7.20
CA VAL A 467 -11.47 10.89 -6.36
C VAL A 467 -10.58 11.81 -7.23
N VAL A 468 -10.02 11.26 -8.33
CA VAL A 468 -9.20 12.02 -9.27
C VAL A 468 -10.09 12.78 -10.25
N ASP A 469 -11.05 12.07 -10.88
CA ASP A 469 -11.97 12.64 -11.88
C ASP A 469 -13.31 11.93 -11.90
N ARG A 470 -14.40 12.62 -11.51
CA ARG A 470 -15.76 12.09 -11.51
C ARG A 470 -16.32 11.84 -12.92
N ALA A 471 -15.79 12.53 -13.95
CA ALA A 471 -16.19 12.29 -15.34
C ALA A 471 -15.87 10.85 -15.80
N LYS A 472 -14.97 10.15 -15.09
CA LYS A 472 -14.68 8.72 -15.29
C LYS A 472 -15.92 7.84 -15.14
N ALA A 473 -16.94 8.24 -14.38
CA ALA A 473 -18.16 7.47 -14.19
C ALA A 473 -18.90 7.17 -15.52
N ALA A 474 -18.94 8.14 -16.45
CA ALA A 474 -19.54 7.94 -17.77
C ALA A 474 -18.78 6.89 -18.59
N HIS A 475 -17.46 6.99 -18.63
CA HIS A 475 -16.62 6.00 -19.31
C HIS A 475 -16.77 4.60 -18.67
N LEU A 476 -16.84 4.53 -17.34
CA LEU A 476 -17.00 3.26 -16.64
C LEU A 476 -18.37 2.63 -16.94
N ALA A 477 -19.44 3.43 -17.06
CA ALA A 477 -20.76 2.96 -17.47
C ALA A 477 -20.76 2.38 -18.89
N GLU A 478 -20.01 2.97 -19.83
CA GLU A 478 -19.82 2.42 -21.18
C GLU A 478 -19.10 1.05 -21.12
N VAL A 479 -18.02 0.95 -20.32
CA VAL A 479 -17.31 -0.32 -20.10
C VAL A 479 -18.26 -1.38 -19.54
N ILE A 480 -19.06 -1.04 -18.52
CA ILE A 480 -20.03 -1.96 -17.90
C ILE A 480 -21.07 -2.41 -18.96
N THR A 481 -21.62 -1.51 -19.76
CA THR A 481 -22.58 -1.85 -20.83
C THR A 481 -21.96 -2.86 -21.81
N GLY A 482 -20.67 -2.74 -22.13
CA GLY A 482 -19.98 -3.67 -23.03
C GLY A 482 -19.67 -5.03 -22.40
N GLN A 483 -19.48 -5.12 -21.10
CA GLN A 483 -19.13 -6.36 -20.40
C GLN A 483 -20.37 -7.07 -19.80
N PHE A 484 -21.42 -6.34 -19.46
CA PHE A 484 -22.65 -6.81 -18.83
C PHE A 484 -23.87 -6.28 -19.58
N PRO A 485 -24.22 -6.88 -20.73
CA PRO A 485 -25.27 -6.34 -21.63
C PRO A 485 -26.68 -6.32 -21.03
N ASP A 486 -26.94 -7.13 -20.00
CA ASP A 486 -28.24 -7.22 -19.33
C ASP A 486 -28.42 -6.16 -18.22
N VAL A 487 -27.43 -5.31 -17.95
CA VAL A 487 -27.57 -4.19 -17.00
C VAL A 487 -28.48 -3.13 -17.65
N PRO A 488 -29.57 -2.69 -16.98
CA PRO A 488 -30.44 -1.66 -17.50
C PRO A 488 -29.68 -0.35 -17.72
N ARG A 489 -29.84 0.27 -18.88
CA ARG A 489 -29.16 1.54 -19.19
C ARG A 489 -29.53 2.66 -18.22
N GLU A 490 -30.81 2.70 -17.83
CA GLU A 490 -31.31 3.66 -16.85
C GLU A 490 -30.57 3.55 -15.52
N PHE A 491 -30.29 2.31 -15.05
CA PHE A 491 -29.56 2.05 -13.81
C PHE A 491 -28.16 2.69 -13.82
N LEU A 492 -27.48 2.65 -14.97
CA LEU A 492 -26.15 3.24 -15.15
C LEU A 492 -26.23 4.76 -15.36
N THR A 493 -27.18 5.26 -16.17
CA THR A 493 -27.30 6.69 -16.47
C THR A 493 -27.69 7.50 -15.24
N GLU A 494 -28.57 6.98 -14.38
CA GLU A 494 -28.90 7.58 -13.09
C GLU A 494 -27.69 7.67 -12.16
N ALA A 495 -26.88 6.59 -12.10
CA ALA A 495 -25.64 6.59 -11.32
C ALA A 495 -24.65 7.65 -11.81
N VAL A 496 -24.44 7.72 -13.15
CA VAL A 496 -23.56 8.73 -13.76
C VAL A 496 -24.08 10.13 -13.47
N ALA A 497 -25.39 10.38 -13.60
CA ALA A 497 -26.00 11.68 -13.35
C ALA A 497 -25.78 12.14 -11.89
N GLU A 498 -25.94 11.22 -10.90
CA GLU A 498 -25.73 11.55 -9.51
C GLU A 498 -24.23 11.80 -9.21
N ILE A 499 -23.33 10.96 -9.73
CA ILE A 499 -21.88 11.10 -9.49
C ILE A 499 -21.33 12.40 -10.10
N THR A 500 -21.80 12.77 -11.29
CA THR A 500 -21.33 13.96 -12.03
C THR A 500 -22.14 15.21 -11.78
N ARG A 501 -23.19 15.15 -10.95
CA ARG A 501 -24.08 16.28 -10.63
C ARG A 501 -23.28 17.51 -10.24
N ASP A 502 -23.50 18.63 -10.94
CA ASP A 502 -22.86 19.90 -10.65
C ASP A 502 -23.60 20.64 -9.49
N PRO A 503 -22.89 21.20 -8.50
CA PRO A 503 -23.49 21.97 -7.41
C PRO A 503 -24.31 23.19 -7.86
N ALA A 504 -24.09 23.72 -9.08
CA ALA A 504 -24.83 24.84 -9.63
C ALA A 504 -26.23 24.48 -10.18
N SER A 505 -26.58 23.20 -10.32
CA SER A 505 -27.88 22.75 -10.81
C SER A 505 -28.85 22.53 -9.64
N PRO A 506 -30.00 23.25 -9.56
CA PRO A 506 -30.99 22.99 -8.51
C PRO A 506 -31.57 21.58 -8.62
N THR A 507 -31.57 20.87 -7.50
CA THR A 507 -32.07 19.50 -7.40
C THR A 507 -33.58 19.46 -7.67
N THR A 508 -33.98 18.98 -8.83
CA THR A 508 -35.33 18.50 -9.10
C THR A 508 -35.35 16.97 -9.10
N ALA A 509 -34.82 16.35 -8.05
CA ALA A 509 -35.02 14.93 -7.85
C ALA A 509 -36.35 14.70 -7.10
N PRO A 510 -37.27 13.86 -7.61
CA PRO A 510 -38.44 13.46 -6.85
C PRO A 510 -38.02 12.64 -5.64
N PRO A 511 -38.79 12.67 -4.53
CA PRO A 511 -38.53 11.78 -3.40
C PRO A 511 -38.65 10.32 -3.88
N LEU A 512 -37.77 9.47 -3.40
CA LEU A 512 -37.62 8.03 -3.70
C LEU A 512 -38.83 7.20 -3.18
N SER A 513 -40.04 7.57 -3.48
CA SER A 513 -41.23 6.76 -3.11
C SER A 513 -42.48 7.12 -3.93
N ALA A 514 -42.56 6.57 -5.11
CA ALA A 514 -43.85 6.17 -5.73
C ALA A 514 -43.58 5.27 -6.97
N PRO A 515 -44.23 4.14 -7.13
CA PRO A 515 -44.16 3.36 -8.38
C PRO A 515 -44.71 4.19 -9.55
N PRO A 516 -44.12 4.12 -10.75
CA PRO A 516 -44.56 4.91 -11.89
C PRO A 516 -45.99 4.54 -12.31
N SER A 517 -46.82 5.59 -12.51
CA SER A 517 -48.18 5.43 -13.03
C SER A 517 -48.10 5.00 -14.51
N PRO A 518 -48.96 4.07 -14.99
CA PRO A 518 -48.95 3.60 -16.36
C PRO A 518 -49.25 4.68 -17.44
N ALA A 519 -49.53 5.90 -17.04
CA ALA A 519 -49.88 6.99 -17.97
C ALA A 519 -48.65 7.77 -18.49
N ASP A 520 -47.49 7.64 -17.88
CA ASP A 520 -46.33 8.43 -18.23
C ASP A 520 -45.40 7.77 -19.27
N ALA A 521 -45.68 6.54 -19.69
CA ALA A 521 -44.89 5.77 -20.64
C ALA A 521 -45.04 6.16 -22.12
N ALA A 522 -45.88 7.17 -22.44
CA ALA A 522 -46.25 7.47 -23.85
C ALA A 522 -45.65 8.78 -24.41
N SER A 523 -44.81 9.51 -23.73
CA SER A 523 -44.33 10.83 -24.21
C SER A 523 -42.82 11.13 -24.06
N SER A 524 -41.94 10.16 -24.05
CA SER A 524 -40.49 10.43 -24.10
C SER A 524 -39.78 9.66 -25.21
N SER A 525 -39.97 10.06 -26.45
CA SER A 525 -39.15 9.69 -27.58
C SER A 525 -38.55 10.96 -28.20
N ALA A 526 -37.50 11.48 -27.63
CA ALA A 526 -36.45 12.27 -28.30
C ALA A 526 -35.25 12.36 -27.37
N ALA A 527 -34.35 11.36 -27.46
CA ALA A 527 -33.04 11.48 -26.92
C ALA A 527 -32.31 12.63 -27.67
N VAL A 528 -32.13 13.76 -27.01
CA VAL A 528 -31.25 14.82 -27.48
C VAL A 528 -29.80 14.25 -27.39
N LEU A 529 -29.20 13.97 -28.52
CA LEU A 529 -27.77 13.70 -28.62
C LEU A 529 -27.02 14.90 -28.06
N PRO A 530 -26.01 14.72 -27.20
CA PRO A 530 -25.23 15.81 -26.67
C PRO A 530 -24.56 16.60 -27.82
N SER A 531 -24.63 17.92 -27.72
CA SER A 531 -23.96 18.85 -28.64
C SER A 531 -22.43 18.61 -28.61
N PRO A 532 -21.68 18.77 -29.71
CA PRO A 532 -20.23 18.49 -29.77
C PRO A 532 -19.35 19.35 -28.83
N ALA A 533 -19.92 20.35 -28.16
CA ALA A 533 -19.22 21.12 -27.13
C ALA A 533 -19.11 20.42 -25.76
N ASN A 534 -19.75 19.25 -25.56
CA ASN A 534 -19.75 18.45 -24.32
C ASN A 534 -19.18 17.03 -24.52
N ALA A 535 -18.24 16.85 -25.47
CA ALA A 535 -17.55 15.58 -25.61
C ALA A 535 -16.78 15.27 -24.30
N SER A 536 -17.01 14.07 -23.76
CA SER A 536 -16.27 13.58 -22.58
C SER A 536 -14.76 13.71 -22.83
N PRO A 537 -13.96 14.18 -21.84
CA PRO A 537 -12.50 14.24 -22.00
C PRO A 537 -11.89 12.85 -22.29
N TYR A 538 -12.61 11.79 -22.00
CA TYR A 538 -12.22 10.40 -22.28
C TYR A 538 -12.40 10.02 -23.76
N ALA A 539 -13.34 10.64 -24.48
CA ALA A 539 -13.55 10.37 -25.92
C ALA A 539 -12.42 10.91 -26.81
N ALA A 540 -11.64 11.87 -26.32
CA ALA A 540 -10.48 12.46 -27.01
C ALA A 540 -9.13 11.87 -26.55
N LEU A 541 -9.16 10.97 -25.56
CA LEU A 541 -7.96 10.36 -25.02
C LEU A 541 -7.43 9.27 -25.96
N ALA A 542 -6.10 9.16 -26.08
CA ALA A 542 -5.50 8.08 -26.86
C ALA A 542 -5.90 6.69 -26.30
N GLU A 543 -6.34 5.79 -27.15
CA GLU A 543 -6.55 4.41 -26.76
C GLU A 543 -5.21 3.70 -26.53
N PRO A 544 -5.05 2.86 -25.50
CA PRO A 544 -3.79 2.17 -25.23
C PRO A 544 -3.24 1.37 -26.42
N GLY A 545 -4.12 0.80 -27.25
CA GLY A 545 -3.75 0.04 -28.43
C GLY A 545 -3.36 0.85 -29.66
N ASP A 546 -3.57 2.17 -29.65
CA ASP A 546 -3.29 3.06 -30.77
C ASP A 546 -1.82 3.55 -30.79
N TRP A 547 -0.91 2.60 -31.00
CA TRP A 547 0.53 2.84 -31.04
C TRP A 547 0.97 3.31 -32.43
N PRO A 548 1.83 4.34 -32.57
CA PRO A 548 2.61 5.03 -31.53
C PRO A 548 1.91 6.24 -30.87
N TYR A 549 0.67 6.57 -31.25
CA TYR A 549 -0.03 7.74 -30.71
C TYR A 549 -0.22 7.65 -29.19
N SER A 550 -0.55 6.46 -28.65
CA SER A 550 -0.63 6.23 -27.21
C SER A 550 0.73 6.39 -26.51
N ARG A 551 1.84 5.96 -27.14
CA ARG A 551 3.20 6.21 -26.66
C ARG A 551 3.44 7.70 -26.49
N ASP A 552 3.25 8.47 -27.56
CA ASP A 552 3.55 9.90 -27.59
C ASP A 552 2.70 10.67 -26.59
N SER A 553 1.46 10.24 -26.37
CA SER A 553 0.58 10.82 -25.35
C SER A 553 1.08 10.53 -23.94
N MET A 554 1.45 9.28 -23.61
CA MET A 554 2.01 8.92 -22.31
C MET A 554 3.35 9.62 -22.04
N VAL A 555 4.23 9.72 -23.02
CA VAL A 555 5.49 10.45 -22.90
C VAL A 555 5.23 11.93 -22.57
N LYS A 556 4.27 12.57 -23.25
CA LYS A 556 3.88 13.96 -22.94
C LYS A 556 3.33 14.11 -21.53
N ALA A 557 2.51 13.15 -21.05
CA ALA A 557 2.00 13.15 -19.68
C ALA A 557 3.13 13.06 -18.65
N ILE A 558 4.08 12.13 -18.87
CA ILE A 558 5.25 11.95 -18.02
C ILE A 558 6.10 13.24 -17.96
N LEU A 559 6.48 13.78 -19.09
CA LEU A 559 7.34 14.98 -19.16
C LEU A 559 6.63 16.21 -18.57
N ALA A 560 5.32 16.35 -18.78
CA ALA A 560 4.53 17.44 -18.19
C ALA A 560 4.39 17.37 -16.67
N SER A 561 4.66 16.22 -16.07
CA SER A 561 4.62 16.00 -14.62
C SER A 561 5.97 16.18 -13.92
N ALA A 562 7.05 16.36 -14.70
CA ALA A 562 8.40 16.48 -14.15
C ALA A 562 8.55 17.71 -13.25
N THR A 563 9.31 17.56 -12.17
CA THR A 563 9.58 18.61 -11.16
C THR A 563 11.10 18.71 -10.91
N PRO A 564 11.90 19.21 -11.90
CA PRO A 564 13.35 19.22 -11.83
C PRO A 564 13.91 20.13 -10.72
N GLU A 565 13.10 21.05 -10.20
CA GLU A 565 13.44 21.93 -9.08
C GLU A 565 13.39 21.23 -7.70
N ARG A 566 12.91 19.98 -7.65
CA ARG A 566 12.78 19.21 -6.40
C ARG A 566 14.02 18.36 -6.15
N ASP A 567 14.35 18.19 -4.88
CA ASP A 567 15.47 17.38 -4.39
C ASP A 567 15.06 15.96 -3.97
N ASP A 568 13.76 15.73 -3.75
CA ASP A 568 13.24 14.45 -3.28
C ASP A 568 12.71 13.52 -4.40
N ARG A 569 12.29 14.09 -5.53
CA ARG A 569 11.82 13.36 -6.72
C ARG A 569 11.89 14.20 -8.01
N LEU A 570 12.06 13.55 -9.15
CA LEU A 570 11.91 14.16 -10.47
C LEU A 570 10.50 13.99 -11.03
N PHE A 571 9.95 12.77 -10.97
CA PHE A 571 8.60 12.44 -11.43
C PHE A 571 7.73 11.97 -10.25
N PRO A 572 6.43 12.33 -10.24
CA PRO A 572 5.52 11.85 -9.22
C PRO A 572 5.24 10.35 -9.39
N GLY A 573 5.39 9.58 -8.34
CA GLY A 573 5.23 8.13 -8.32
C GLY A 573 4.55 7.64 -7.05
N ASP A 574 4.76 6.36 -6.74
CA ASP A 574 4.28 5.70 -5.53
C ASP A 574 4.83 6.37 -4.26
N MET A 575 4.10 6.28 -3.13
CA MET A 575 4.55 6.82 -1.85
C MET A 575 5.92 6.27 -1.41
N ALA A 576 6.34 5.12 -1.91
CA ALA A 576 7.66 4.54 -1.63
C ALA A 576 8.83 5.44 -2.10
N GLN A 577 8.61 6.34 -3.06
CA GLN A 577 9.60 7.31 -3.51
C GLN A 577 10.05 8.28 -2.40
N PHE A 578 9.22 8.50 -1.38
CA PHE A 578 9.52 9.42 -0.27
C PHE A 578 10.39 8.79 0.84
N SER A 579 10.80 7.53 0.69
CA SER A 579 11.84 6.94 1.53
C SER A 579 13.22 7.50 1.17
N ASP A 580 14.21 7.36 2.08
CA ASP A 580 15.57 7.84 1.84
C ASP A 580 16.12 7.32 0.48
N GLY A 581 16.39 8.22 -0.47
CA GLY A 581 16.85 7.89 -1.84
C GLY A 581 15.81 7.21 -2.75
N GLY A 582 14.55 7.06 -2.31
CA GLY A 582 13.50 6.37 -3.07
C GLY A 582 13.14 7.05 -4.39
N GLY A 583 13.25 8.38 -4.46
CA GLY A 583 13.01 9.16 -5.69
C GLY A 583 14.04 8.93 -6.81
N LEU A 584 15.16 8.28 -6.52
CA LEU A 584 16.19 7.91 -7.51
C LEU A 584 15.92 6.56 -8.18
N GLY A 585 15.28 5.61 -7.46
CA GLY A 585 15.24 4.18 -7.76
C GLY A 585 14.57 3.78 -9.08
N LEU A 586 14.80 2.53 -9.46
CA LEU A 586 14.25 1.97 -10.71
C LEU A 586 12.74 1.69 -10.62
N ALA A 587 12.22 1.23 -9.48
CA ALA A 587 10.80 0.91 -9.39
C ALA A 587 9.90 2.14 -9.34
N TYR A 588 10.23 3.12 -8.48
CA TYR A 588 9.34 4.22 -8.12
C TYR A 588 9.94 5.61 -8.35
N GLY A 589 11.18 5.71 -8.82
CA GLY A 589 11.92 6.95 -8.99
C GLY A 589 12.32 7.28 -10.43
N ALA A 590 13.19 8.27 -10.56
CA ALA A 590 13.62 8.83 -11.83
C ALA A 590 14.26 7.80 -12.76
N ALA A 591 15.10 6.90 -12.23
CA ALA A 591 15.77 5.90 -13.06
C ALA A 591 14.77 5.01 -13.81
N GLY A 592 13.65 4.60 -13.18
CA GLY A 592 12.66 3.77 -13.85
C GLY A 592 11.91 4.46 -14.97
N VAL A 593 11.59 5.73 -14.79
CA VAL A 593 10.94 6.53 -15.83
C VAL A 593 11.88 6.73 -17.02
N LEU A 594 13.13 7.14 -16.78
CA LEU A 594 14.15 7.31 -17.83
C LEU A 594 14.42 6.00 -18.58
N TYR A 595 14.43 4.87 -17.86
CA TYR A 595 14.53 3.53 -18.45
C TYR A 595 13.37 3.26 -19.42
N ALA A 596 12.13 3.46 -18.99
CA ALA A 596 10.96 3.22 -19.81
C ALA A 596 10.93 4.11 -21.07
N LEU A 597 11.31 5.40 -20.95
CA LEU A 597 11.43 6.31 -22.07
C LEU A 597 12.47 5.80 -23.09
N ALA A 598 13.66 5.41 -22.63
CA ALA A 598 14.72 4.90 -23.48
C ALA A 598 14.33 3.60 -24.20
N GLU A 599 13.75 2.63 -23.48
CA GLU A 599 13.36 1.32 -24.03
C GLU A 599 12.21 1.42 -25.06
N THR A 600 11.37 2.45 -24.99
CA THR A 600 10.23 2.64 -25.90
C THR A 600 10.52 3.63 -27.04
N GLY A 601 11.78 4.00 -27.22
CA GLY A 601 12.22 4.86 -28.33
C GLY A 601 11.70 6.30 -28.23
N ALA A 602 11.42 6.80 -27.02
CA ALA A 602 11.15 8.21 -26.79
C ALA A 602 12.42 9.04 -26.92
N ASP A 603 12.25 10.32 -27.22
CA ASP A 603 13.38 11.25 -27.27
C ASP A 603 14.09 11.33 -25.91
N ARG A 604 15.41 11.50 -25.96
CA ARG A 604 16.25 11.60 -24.77
C ARG A 604 15.88 12.81 -23.91
N TYR A 605 15.65 12.58 -22.61
CA TYR A 605 15.35 13.66 -21.66
C TYR A 605 16.61 14.06 -20.87
N GLU A 606 17.45 14.89 -21.49
CA GLU A 606 18.77 15.30 -20.95
C GLU A 606 18.68 16.00 -19.58
N GLU A 607 17.63 16.78 -19.33
CA GLU A 607 17.43 17.45 -18.03
C GLU A 607 17.18 16.43 -16.92
N GLY A 608 16.39 15.37 -17.21
CA GLY A 608 16.14 14.29 -16.25
C GLY A 608 17.38 13.44 -15.96
N GLU A 609 18.20 13.18 -16.98
CA GLU A 609 19.48 12.50 -16.79
C GLU A 609 20.44 13.32 -15.91
N ARG A 610 20.49 14.64 -16.15
CA ARG A 610 21.31 15.56 -15.35
C ARG A 610 20.82 15.59 -13.91
N TRP A 611 19.50 15.67 -13.70
CA TRP A 611 18.90 15.57 -12.36
C TRP A 611 19.36 14.31 -11.63
N LEU A 612 19.31 13.14 -12.30
CA LEU A 612 19.73 11.88 -11.71
C LEU A 612 21.23 11.84 -11.36
N LEU A 613 22.08 12.42 -12.23
CA LEU A 613 23.53 12.57 -11.98
C LEU A 613 23.79 13.46 -10.75
N ASP A 614 23.16 14.63 -10.68
CA ASP A 614 23.37 15.60 -9.61
C ASP A 614 22.89 15.07 -8.24
N HIS A 615 21.76 14.34 -8.21
CA HIS A 615 21.19 13.80 -6.98
C HIS A 615 21.83 12.45 -6.53
N THR A 616 22.74 11.91 -7.31
CA THR A 616 23.56 10.77 -6.91
C THR A 616 24.97 11.18 -6.44
N ASP A 617 25.37 12.45 -6.53
CA ASP A 617 26.67 12.95 -6.11
C ASP A 617 26.55 14.17 -5.17
N PRO A 618 26.64 14.00 -3.83
CA PRO A 618 26.85 12.74 -3.11
C PRO A 618 25.57 11.88 -3.02
N VAL A 619 25.75 10.57 -2.89
CA VAL A 619 24.64 9.66 -2.67
C VAL A 619 23.92 10.00 -1.34
N PRO A 620 22.58 10.18 -1.33
CA PRO A 620 21.84 10.44 -0.11
C PRO A 620 22.01 9.32 0.92
N THR A 621 22.24 9.68 2.18
CA THR A 621 22.40 8.72 3.28
C THR A 621 21.14 7.90 3.48
N GLY A 622 21.26 6.57 3.51
CA GLY A 622 20.13 5.65 3.70
C GLY A 622 19.56 5.12 2.40
N THR A 623 20.07 5.54 1.23
CA THR A 623 19.67 5.00 -0.07
C THR A 623 19.89 3.48 -0.10
N PRO A 624 18.87 2.67 -0.43
CA PRO A 624 19.02 1.23 -0.60
C PRO A 624 20.03 0.85 -1.68
N LEU A 625 20.52 -0.40 -1.66
CA LEU A 625 21.58 -0.86 -2.56
C LEU A 625 21.06 -1.69 -3.74
N GLY A 626 19.78 -2.09 -3.72
CA GLY A 626 19.21 -3.07 -4.65
C GLY A 626 19.00 -2.59 -6.08
N LEU A 627 18.48 -3.50 -6.91
CA LEU A 627 18.20 -3.22 -8.33
C LEU A 627 16.95 -2.33 -8.49
N TYR A 628 15.81 -2.71 -7.92
CA TYR A 628 14.57 -1.96 -8.12
C TYR A 628 14.35 -0.83 -7.12
N ASP A 629 14.92 -0.91 -5.94
CA ASP A 629 14.73 0.07 -4.88
C ASP A 629 15.96 0.92 -4.57
N GLY A 630 17.10 0.71 -5.26
CA GLY A 630 18.34 1.36 -4.86
C GLY A 630 19.39 1.60 -5.95
N LEU A 631 20.63 1.78 -5.47
CA LEU A 631 21.77 2.25 -6.25
C LEU A 631 22.19 1.34 -7.40
N ALA A 632 22.05 0.02 -7.26
CA ALA A 632 22.40 -0.92 -8.34
C ALA A 632 21.51 -0.67 -9.57
N GLY A 633 20.22 -0.38 -9.37
CA GLY A 633 19.32 -0.04 -10.46
C GLY A 633 19.63 1.32 -11.10
N VAL A 634 19.98 2.30 -10.30
CA VAL A 634 20.42 3.61 -10.81
C VAL A 634 21.69 3.44 -11.65
N ALA A 635 22.68 2.67 -11.18
CA ALA A 635 23.90 2.37 -11.93
C ALA A 635 23.61 1.66 -13.27
N TYR A 636 22.69 0.69 -13.25
CA TYR A 636 22.26 0.00 -14.47
C TYR A 636 21.69 0.97 -15.51
N VAL A 637 20.79 1.88 -15.10
CA VAL A 637 20.16 2.84 -16.01
C VAL A 637 21.17 3.88 -16.50
N LEU A 638 22.05 4.37 -15.65
CA LEU A 638 23.11 5.31 -16.06
C LEU A 638 24.08 4.69 -17.07
N ASP A 639 24.44 3.40 -16.91
CA ASP A 639 25.24 2.69 -17.95
C ASP A 639 24.49 2.59 -19.27
N LEU A 640 23.18 2.29 -19.23
CA LEU A 640 22.32 2.22 -20.40
C LEU A 640 22.25 3.56 -21.14
N LEU A 641 22.16 4.67 -20.40
CA LEU A 641 22.10 6.03 -20.93
C LEU A 641 23.47 6.60 -21.37
N GLY A 642 24.56 5.81 -21.21
CA GLY A 642 25.91 6.19 -21.62
C GLY A 642 26.77 6.86 -20.54
N HIS A 643 26.27 7.00 -19.32
CA HIS A 643 27.01 7.57 -18.17
C HIS A 643 27.81 6.50 -17.40
N ARG A 644 28.60 5.71 -18.14
CA ARG A 644 29.32 4.52 -17.64
C ARG A 644 30.20 4.78 -16.42
N GLN A 645 30.99 5.87 -16.43
CA GLN A 645 31.86 6.17 -15.30
C GLN A 645 31.06 6.36 -14.01
N ARG A 646 29.93 7.09 -14.08
CA ARG A 646 29.09 7.28 -12.91
C ARG A 646 28.45 5.98 -12.43
N ALA A 647 28.07 5.11 -13.36
CA ALA A 647 27.55 3.78 -13.01
C ALA A 647 28.59 2.96 -12.23
N LEU A 648 29.87 2.98 -12.65
CA LEU A 648 30.97 2.31 -11.95
C LEU A 648 31.21 2.91 -10.56
N ASP A 649 31.18 4.25 -10.43
CA ASP A 649 31.34 4.95 -9.13
C ASP A 649 30.25 4.56 -8.14
N LEU A 650 29.02 4.42 -8.59
CA LEU A 650 27.89 3.96 -7.76
C LEU A 650 28.04 2.50 -7.35
N VAL A 651 28.46 1.62 -8.25
CA VAL A 651 28.76 0.22 -7.93
C VAL A 651 29.91 0.12 -6.92
N ASP A 652 30.96 0.91 -7.06
CA ASP A 652 32.05 0.97 -6.08
C ASP A 652 31.54 1.43 -4.69
N THR A 653 30.61 2.37 -4.68
CA THR A 653 29.92 2.78 -3.44
C THR A 653 29.14 1.63 -2.81
N VAL A 654 28.36 0.87 -3.60
CA VAL A 654 27.62 -0.32 -3.13
C VAL A 654 28.59 -1.37 -2.57
N LEU A 655 29.73 -1.62 -3.23
CA LEU A 655 30.70 -2.63 -2.82
C LEU A 655 31.48 -2.26 -1.56
N LYS A 656 31.53 -0.99 -1.17
CA LYS A 656 32.08 -0.51 0.11
C LYS A 656 31.14 -0.77 1.28
N GLU A 657 29.84 -0.95 1.03
CA GLU A 657 28.84 -1.24 2.04
C GLU A 657 28.78 -2.73 2.41
N LYS A 658 27.89 -3.09 3.36
CA LYS A 658 27.70 -4.49 3.82
C LYS A 658 26.80 -5.28 2.86
N TRP A 659 27.02 -5.19 1.56
CA TRP A 659 26.17 -5.77 0.52
C TRP A 659 25.98 -7.29 0.64
N ARG A 660 26.95 -8.03 1.17
CA ARG A 660 26.84 -9.48 1.41
C ARG A 660 25.71 -9.87 2.35
N LYS A 661 25.21 -8.92 3.15
CA LYS A 661 24.08 -9.12 4.07
C LYS A 661 22.72 -8.83 3.45
N LEU A 662 22.66 -8.35 2.22
CA LEU A 662 21.41 -8.16 1.50
C LEU A 662 20.63 -9.47 1.42
N SER A 663 19.29 -9.37 1.28
CA SER A 663 18.41 -10.50 0.98
C SER A 663 18.84 -11.22 -0.32
N SER A 664 18.28 -12.37 -0.60
CA SER A 664 18.60 -13.11 -1.82
C SER A 664 17.83 -12.62 -3.05
N ASP A 665 16.77 -11.83 -2.87
CA ASP A 665 15.78 -11.47 -3.90
C ASP A 665 16.31 -10.54 -5.00
N LEU A 666 15.45 -10.33 -6.02
CA LEU A 666 15.76 -9.47 -7.16
C LEU A 666 15.57 -7.99 -6.83
N LYS A 667 14.57 -7.65 -5.98
CA LYS A 667 14.15 -6.26 -5.77
C LYS A 667 15.24 -5.44 -5.09
N GLY A 668 15.61 -5.83 -3.88
CA GLY A 668 16.57 -5.15 -3.03
C GLY A 668 17.82 -5.97 -2.70
N GLY A 669 17.89 -7.20 -3.20
CA GLY A 669 18.82 -8.21 -2.77
C GLY A 669 19.99 -8.50 -3.72
N LEU A 670 20.65 -9.60 -3.38
CA LEU A 670 21.85 -10.08 -4.06
C LEU A 670 21.62 -10.44 -5.52
N ALA A 671 20.46 -11.02 -5.88
CA ALA A 671 20.18 -11.39 -7.26
C ALA A 671 20.20 -10.17 -8.18
N GLY A 672 19.56 -9.07 -7.77
CA GLY A 672 19.57 -7.82 -8.53
C GLY A 672 20.96 -7.19 -8.64
N LEU A 673 21.70 -7.15 -7.53
CA LEU A 673 23.09 -6.67 -7.53
C LEU A 673 23.97 -7.54 -8.44
N GLY A 674 23.85 -8.86 -8.35
CA GLY A 674 24.61 -9.81 -9.15
C GLY A 674 24.43 -9.62 -10.66
N LEU A 675 23.18 -9.37 -11.11
CA LEU A 675 22.85 -9.07 -12.51
C LEU A 675 23.56 -7.81 -13.00
N VAL A 676 23.58 -6.75 -12.19
CA VAL A 676 24.27 -5.50 -12.55
C VAL A 676 25.79 -5.71 -12.62
N LEU A 677 26.36 -6.41 -11.65
CA LEU A 677 27.79 -6.73 -11.65
C LEU A 677 28.20 -7.56 -12.86
N ASP A 678 27.45 -8.63 -13.20
CA ASP A 678 27.70 -9.48 -14.36
C ASP A 678 27.63 -8.70 -15.69
N ARG A 679 26.61 -7.82 -15.83
CA ARG A 679 26.50 -6.97 -17.01
C ARG A 679 27.67 -6.00 -17.15
N LEU A 680 28.00 -5.28 -16.08
CA LEU A 680 29.10 -4.32 -16.11
C LEU A 680 30.44 -5.02 -16.34
N ALA A 681 30.68 -6.19 -15.73
CA ALA A 681 31.87 -6.99 -16.00
C ALA A 681 32.02 -7.31 -17.51
N ARG A 682 30.93 -7.74 -18.15
CA ARG A 682 30.93 -8.05 -19.59
C ARG A 682 31.11 -6.83 -20.48
N THR A 683 30.53 -5.69 -20.11
CA THR A 683 30.56 -4.46 -20.93
C THR A 683 31.83 -3.64 -20.74
N THR A 684 32.50 -3.77 -19.61
CA THR A 684 33.73 -3.02 -19.29
C THR A 684 35.00 -3.88 -19.36
N GLY A 685 34.88 -5.20 -19.19
CA GLY A 685 35.99 -6.11 -19.08
C GLY A 685 36.68 -6.07 -17.70
N GLU A 686 36.10 -5.46 -16.68
CA GLU A 686 36.65 -5.33 -15.33
C GLU A 686 36.61 -6.66 -14.55
N PRO A 687 37.76 -7.34 -14.30
CA PRO A 687 37.76 -8.67 -13.66
C PRO A 687 37.23 -8.68 -12.25
N GLU A 688 37.37 -7.57 -11.51
CA GLU A 688 36.88 -7.47 -10.13
C GLU A 688 35.36 -7.57 -10.07
N LEU A 689 34.64 -7.01 -11.04
CA LEU A 689 33.18 -7.10 -11.10
C LEU A 689 32.73 -8.54 -11.37
N ASP A 690 33.43 -9.26 -12.23
CA ASP A 690 33.16 -10.69 -12.49
C ASP A 690 33.38 -11.56 -11.24
N LEU A 691 34.48 -11.30 -10.50
CA LEU A 691 34.74 -11.98 -9.22
C LEU A 691 33.63 -11.70 -8.20
N ARG A 692 33.10 -10.48 -8.14
CA ARG A 692 31.98 -10.16 -7.24
C ARG A 692 30.68 -10.82 -7.69
N ALA A 693 30.40 -10.88 -8.98
CA ALA A 693 29.25 -11.62 -9.50
C ALA A 693 29.34 -13.12 -9.17
N ALA A 694 30.53 -13.72 -9.30
CA ALA A 694 30.76 -15.10 -8.90
C ALA A 694 30.58 -15.31 -7.39
N GLU A 695 31.02 -14.35 -6.55
CA GLU A 695 30.81 -14.39 -5.11
C GLU A 695 29.31 -14.33 -4.77
N VAL A 696 28.52 -13.50 -5.45
CA VAL A 696 27.06 -13.45 -5.30
C VAL A 696 26.44 -14.81 -5.62
N ALA A 697 26.81 -15.45 -6.74
CA ALA A 697 26.29 -16.77 -7.12
C ALA A 697 26.58 -17.82 -6.04
N ARG A 698 27.81 -17.84 -5.51
CA ARG A 698 28.18 -18.73 -4.40
C ARG A 698 27.30 -18.50 -3.16
N ILE A 699 27.15 -17.24 -2.72
CA ILE A 699 26.34 -16.90 -1.53
C ILE A 699 24.87 -17.33 -1.73
N LEU A 700 24.29 -17.10 -2.91
CA LEU A 700 22.91 -17.49 -3.19
C LEU A 700 22.74 -19.02 -3.17
N ARG A 701 23.67 -19.78 -3.71
CA ARG A 701 23.67 -21.25 -3.65
C ARG A 701 23.82 -21.77 -2.22
N GLU A 702 24.71 -21.21 -1.42
CA GLU A 702 24.89 -21.56 0.00
C GLU A 702 23.61 -21.33 0.80
N ARG A 703 23.01 -20.13 0.69
CA ARG A 703 21.72 -19.82 1.34
C ARG A 703 20.58 -20.68 0.85
N ALA A 704 20.66 -21.10 -0.41
CA ALA A 704 19.70 -22.02 -0.98
C ALA A 704 19.78 -23.42 -0.36
N ALA A 705 20.90 -23.88 0.14
CA ALA A 705 21.08 -25.17 0.78
C ALA A 705 20.68 -25.19 2.27
N GLU A 706 20.45 -24.02 2.91
CA GLU A 706 20.08 -23.93 4.31
C GLU A 706 18.67 -24.48 4.60
N PRO A 707 18.44 -25.14 5.76
CA PRO A 707 17.11 -25.58 6.19
C PRO A 707 16.13 -24.42 6.33
N ARG A 708 14.87 -24.58 5.93
CA ARG A 708 13.89 -23.51 5.81
C ARG A 708 12.77 -23.58 6.83
N PRO A 709 12.20 -22.41 7.22
CA PRO A 709 10.91 -22.37 7.89
C PRO A 709 9.77 -22.79 6.95
N GLU A 710 8.63 -23.17 7.54
CA GLU A 710 7.43 -23.68 6.85
C GLU A 710 6.95 -22.82 5.65
N PRO A 711 6.34 -23.45 4.62
CA PRO A 711 5.93 -22.78 3.36
C PRO A 711 4.99 -21.58 3.54
N LYS A 712 4.14 -21.57 4.56
CA LYS A 712 3.10 -20.55 4.80
C LYS A 712 3.61 -19.12 5.02
N LYS A 713 4.91 -18.92 5.18
CA LYS A 713 5.53 -17.60 5.37
C LYS A 713 6.50 -17.23 4.26
N ARG A 714 6.56 -18.00 3.16
CA ARG A 714 7.46 -17.75 2.05
C ARG A 714 6.86 -16.72 1.09
N ARG A 715 7.70 -15.84 0.57
CA ARG A 715 7.38 -15.01 -0.58
C ARG A 715 7.78 -15.75 -1.84
N ALA A 716 6.94 -15.69 -2.87
CA ALA A 716 7.21 -16.24 -4.20
C ALA A 716 7.04 -15.14 -5.26
N GLY A 717 7.55 -15.38 -6.46
CA GLY A 717 7.49 -14.45 -7.58
C GLY A 717 8.83 -13.85 -7.96
N LEU A 718 8.83 -13.03 -8.99
CA LEU A 718 10.04 -12.46 -9.61
C LEU A 718 10.81 -11.54 -8.66
N LEU A 719 10.12 -10.59 -8.02
CA LEU A 719 10.78 -9.53 -7.25
C LEU A 719 11.33 -10.01 -5.92
N ARG A 720 10.54 -10.77 -5.15
CA ARG A 720 10.87 -11.13 -3.76
C ARG A 720 10.91 -12.63 -3.49
N GLY A 721 10.62 -13.46 -4.49
CA GLY A 721 10.70 -14.91 -4.43
C GLY A 721 12.05 -15.47 -4.85
N ALA A 722 12.08 -16.76 -5.09
CA ALA A 722 13.27 -17.47 -5.56
C ALA A 722 13.49 -17.35 -7.09
N SER A 723 12.48 -16.90 -7.84
CA SER A 723 12.60 -16.68 -9.30
C SER A 723 13.61 -15.59 -9.65
N GLY A 724 13.78 -14.55 -8.80
CA GLY A 724 14.83 -13.55 -8.99
C GLY A 724 16.25 -14.14 -8.93
N PRO A 725 16.62 -14.87 -7.87
CA PRO A 725 17.84 -15.68 -7.83
C PRO A 725 18.00 -16.62 -9.03
N ALA A 726 16.93 -17.32 -9.46
CA ALA A 726 16.96 -18.17 -10.64
C ALA A 726 17.35 -17.41 -11.90
N LEU A 727 16.76 -16.23 -12.12
CA LEU A 727 17.11 -15.35 -13.24
C LEU A 727 18.59 -14.98 -13.25
N PHE A 728 19.15 -14.58 -12.12
CA PHE A 728 20.57 -14.26 -12.04
C PHE A 728 21.44 -15.48 -12.35
N LEU A 729 21.11 -16.65 -11.80
CA LEU A 729 21.87 -17.89 -12.07
C LEU A 729 21.80 -18.29 -13.55
N LEU A 730 20.66 -18.10 -14.22
CA LEU A 730 20.52 -18.32 -15.65
C LEU A 730 21.41 -17.36 -16.47
N ARG A 731 21.43 -16.07 -16.16
CA ARG A 731 22.31 -15.10 -16.83
C ARG A 731 23.80 -15.42 -16.62
N ARG A 732 24.17 -15.90 -15.42
CA ARG A 732 25.53 -16.40 -15.18
C ARG A 732 25.83 -17.69 -15.92
N TYR A 733 24.88 -18.62 -16.04
CA TYR A 733 25.02 -19.81 -16.89
C TYR A 733 25.30 -19.41 -18.33
N GLU A 734 24.55 -18.47 -18.89
CA GLU A 734 24.75 -17.97 -20.27
C GLU A 734 26.16 -17.38 -20.48
N SER A 735 26.76 -16.78 -19.48
CA SER A 735 28.10 -16.17 -19.56
C SER A 735 29.25 -17.16 -19.29
N THR A 736 29.03 -18.20 -18.47
CA THR A 736 30.11 -19.10 -18.00
C THR A 736 30.02 -20.52 -18.55
N GLY A 737 28.81 -20.97 -18.96
CA GLY A 737 28.58 -22.38 -19.36
C GLY A 737 28.57 -23.38 -18.19
N ASP A 738 28.58 -22.91 -16.91
CA ASP A 738 28.63 -23.81 -15.74
C ASP A 738 27.25 -24.48 -15.50
N PRO A 739 27.12 -25.80 -15.70
CA PRO A 739 25.85 -26.51 -15.59
C PRO A 739 25.29 -26.55 -14.17
N GLU A 740 26.12 -26.36 -13.12
CA GLU A 740 25.63 -26.30 -11.75
C GLU A 740 24.75 -25.06 -11.51
N LEU A 741 24.97 -23.96 -12.25
CA LEU A 741 24.15 -22.77 -12.19
C LEU A 741 22.75 -23.03 -12.76
N LEU A 742 22.65 -23.78 -13.85
CA LEU A 742 21.36 -24.17 -14.44
C LEU A 742 20.56 -25.08 -13.49
N THR A 743 21.23 -26.06 -12.85
CA THR A 743 20.63 -26.93 -11.84
C THR A 743 20.10 -26.10 -10.64
N SER A 744 20.91 -25.17 -10.14
CA SER A 744 20.53 -24.30 -9.02
C SER A 744 19.36 -23.37 -9.39
N ALA A 745 19.28 -22.91 -10.64
CA ALA A 745 18.16 -22.12 -11.14
C ALA A 745 16.85 -22.94 -11.16
N ALA A 746 16.90 -24.19 -11.62
CA ALA A 746 15.76 -25.10 -11.59
C ALA A 746 15.25 -25.33 -10.15
N GLU A 747 16.14 -25.56 -9.21
CA GLU A 747 15.78 -25.71 -7.79
C GLU A 747 15.12 -24.45 -7.23
N ALA A 748 15.60 -23.27 -7.58
CA ALA A 748 15.02 -22.01 -7.14
C ALA A 748 13.60 -21.82 -7.72
N LEU A 749 13.38 -22.14 -9.00
CA LEU A 749 12.06 -22.08 -9.62
C LEU A 749 11.06 -23.06 -9.00
N ARG A 750 11.47 -24.30 -8.70
CA ARG A 750 10.58 -25.27 -8.00
C ARG A 750 10.08 -24.73 -6.68
N ARG A 751 10.90 -23.99 -5.95
CA ARG A 751 10.53 -23.43 -4.66
C ARG A 751 9.43 -22.37 -4.73
N ASP A 752 9.42 -21.56 -5.78
CA ASP A 752 8.34 -20.60 -5.99
C ASP A 752 7.07 -21.33 -6.47
N LEU A 753 7.21 -22.34 -7.33
CA LEU A 753 6.08 -23.16 -7.79
C LEU A 753 5.41 -23.96 -6.65
N GLU A 754 6.16 -24.38 -5.64
CA GLU A 754 5.62 -25.01 -4.41
C GLU A 754 4.68 -24.05 -3.62
N CYS A 755 4.81 -22.75 -3.81
CA CYS A 755 3.95 -21.74 -3.21
C CYS A 755 2.71 -21.44 -4.05
N CYS A 756 2.50 -22.12 -5.17
CA CYS A 756 1.39 -21.86 -6.08
C CYS A 756 0.25 -22.86 -5.91
N VAL A 757 -0.96 -22.41 -6.23
CA VAL A 757 -2.19 -23.22 -6.24
C VAL A 757 -2.91 -23.06 -7.57
N VAL A 758 -3.55 -24.15 -8.04
CA VAL A 758 -4.36 -24.11 -9.25
C VAL A 758 -5.75 -23.60 -8.89
N GLN A 759 -6.18 -22.53 -9.54
CA GLN A 759 -7.52 -21.95 -9.41
C GLN A 759 -8.58 -22.75 -10.17
N ARG A 760 -9.89 -22.51 -9.90
CA ARG A 760 -11.02 -23.16 -10.59
C ARG A 760 -10.97 -23.02 -12.11
N GLY A 761 -10.43 -21.91 -12.63
CA GLY A 761 -10.22 -21.66 -14.07
C GLY A 761 -8.98 -22.33 -14.67
N GLY A 762 -8.26 -23.17 -13.93
CA GLY A 762 -7.04 -23.86 -14.38
C GLY A 762 -5.76 -23.00 -14.32
N GLY A 763 -5.85 -21.73 -13.94
CA GLY A 763 -4.71 -20.83 -13.76
C GLY A 763 -3.90 -21.17 -12.51
N LEU A 764 -2.57 -21.12 -12.62
CA LEU A 764 -1.64 -21.32 -11.48
C LEU A 764 -1.28 -19.95 -10.90
N GLU A 765 -1.55 -19.74 -9.61
CA GLU A 765 -1.32 -18.49 -8.92
C GLU A 765 -0.58 -18.71 -7.59
N VAL A 766 0.24 -17.74 -7.18
CA VAL A 766 0.93 -17.78 -5.88
C VAL A 766 -0.10 -17.64 -4.77
N ASP A 767 -0.07 -18.54 -3.78
CA ASP A 767 -0.93 -18.52 -2.60
C ASP A 767 -0.29 -17.73 -1.46
N GLU A 768 -0.86 -16.56 -1.13
CA GLU A 768 -0.49 -15.77 0.05
C GLU A 768 -1.31 -16.14 1.30
N GLY A 769 -2.09 -17.22 1.24
CA GLY A 769 -2.92 -17.75 2.31
C GLY A 769 -4.28 -17.07 2.46
N ARG A 770 -4.44 -15.83 2.01
CA ARG A 770 -5.69 -15.07 2.04
C ARG A 770 -6.22 -14.74 0.66
N ARG A 771 -5.32 -14.59 -0.28
CA ARG A 771 -5.56 -14.29 -1.68
C ARG A 771 -4.53 -14.99 -2.53
N THR A 772 -4.81 -15.09 -3.81
CA THR A 772 -3.86 -15.59 -4.79
C THR A 772 -3.38 -14.46 -5.71
N MET A 773 -2.17 -14.60 -6.21
CA MET A 773 -1.45 -13.55 -6.91
C MET A 773 -0.98 -14.05 -8.29
N PRO A 774 -1.64 -13.62 -9.37
CA PRO A 774 -1.19 -13.92 -10.73
C PRO A 774 -0.11 -12.97 -11.23
N TYR A 775 0.19 -11.89 -10.55
CA TYR A 775 0.90 -10.71 -11.04
C TYR A 775 2.39 -10.94 -11.35
N LEU A 776 2.99 -9.95 -12.05
CA LEU A 776 4.39 -10.00 -12.50
C LEU A 776 5.40 -9.89 -11.35
N GLY A 777 5.12 -9.06 -10.33
CA GLY A 777 6.09 -8.79 -9.26
C GLY A 777 6.23 -9.97 -8.28
N ASP A 778 5.22 -10.15 -7.45
CA ASP A 778 5.16 -11.16 -6.38
C ASP A 778 4.09 -12.23 -6.70
N GLY A 779 3.96 -12.62 -7.96
CA GLY A 779 2.96 -13.57 -8.45
C GLY A 779 3.49 -14.52 -9.53
N SER A 780 2.59 -15.34 -10.06
CA SER A 780 2.95 -16.43 -10.97
C SER A 780 3.42 -15.97 -12.35
N ALA A 781 2.92 -14.84 -12.89
CA ALA A 781 3.38 -14.35 -14.19
C ALA A 781 4.88 -14.05 -14.20
N GLY A 782 5.43 -13.50 -13.10
CA GLY A 782 6.87 -13.30 -12.97
C GLY A 782 7.66 -14.60 -12.91
N ILE A 783 7.13 -15.62 -12.24
CA ILE A 783 7.71 -16.97 -12.24
C ILE A 783 7.74 -17.52 -13.68
N GLY A 784 6.62 -17.36 -14.41
CA GLY A 784 6.49 -17.83 -15.79
C GLY A 784 7.52 -17.27 -16.74
N LEU A 785 7.90 -15.98 -16.61
CA LEU A 785 8.96 -15.39 -17.44
C LEU A 785 10.31 -16.09 -17.26
N VAL A 786 10.66 -16.42 -16.00
CA VAL A 786 11.95 -17.09 -15.72
C VAL A 786 11.88 -18.57 -16.06
N VAL A 787 10.70 -19.21 -15.95
CA VAL A 787 10.48 -20.59 -16.43
C VAL A 787 10.67 -20.67 -17.94
N ASP A 788 10.19 -19.70 -18.71
CA ASP A 788 10.42 -19.63 -20.16
C ASP A 788 11.91 -19.58 -20.51
N ASP A 789 12.68 -18.74 -19.82
CA ASP A 789 14.13 -18.65 -20.01
C ASP A 789 14.83 -19.96 -19.63
N TYR A 790 14.43 -20.60 -18.54
CA TYR A 790 14.98 -21.89 -18.12
C TYR A 790 14.71 -22.97 -19.19
N LEU A 791 13.47 -23.06 -19.69
CA LEU A 791 13.09 -24.07 -20.68
C LEU A 791 13.82 -23.88 -22.02
N ALA A 792 14.18 -22.64 -22.38
CA ALA A 792 14.99 -22.37 -23.56
C ALA A 792 16.37 -23.04 -23.48
N HIS A 793 16.98 -23.06 -22.29
CA HIS A 793 18.28 -23.70 -22.07
C HIS A 793 18.18 -25.21 -21.79
N ALA A 794 17.14 -25.67 -21.09
CA ALA A 794 16.95 -27.08 -20.77
C ALA A 794 16.58 -27.93 -22.01
N GLY A 795 16.10 -27.30 -23.10
CA GLY A 795 15.76 -27.98 -24.37
C GLY A 795 16.97 -28.36 -25.21
N ASP A 796 18.10 -27.68 -25.08
CA ASP A 796 19.31 -27.89 -25.93
C ASP A 796 20.06 -29.18 -25.62
N GLY A 797 19.78 -29.87 -24.50
CA GLY A 797 20.39 -31.12 -24.06
C GLY A 797 19.55 -32.37 -24.30
N ARG A 798 18.42 -32.31 -25.03
CA ARG A 798 17.58 -33.48 -25.33
C ARG A 798 18.15 -34.25 -26.53
N SER A 799 18.46 -35.54 -26.33
CA SER A 799 18.54 -36.49 -27.44
C SER A 799 17.13 -36.67 -28.07
N GLU A 800 17.04 -36.98 -29.34
CA GLU A 800 15.78 -37.24 -30.06
C GLU A 800 14.86 -38.26 -29.38
N ASP A 801 15.35 -39.05 -28.43
CA ASP A 801 14.64 -40.07 -27.67
C ASP A 801 14.12 -39.60 -26.28
N GLY A 802 14.26 -38.30 -25.88
CA GLY A 802 13.75 -37.79 -24.60
C GLY A 802 14.44 -38.33 -23.35
N ARG A 803 15.65 -38.91 -23.48
CA ARG A 803 16.47 -39.45 -22.39
C ARG A 803 17.70 -38.59 -22.17
N ASP A 804 18.17 -38.49 -20.92
CA ASP A 804 19.44 -37.87 -20.59
C ASP A 804 20.61 -38.75 -21.07
N GLU A 805 21.84 -38.25 -21.01
CA GLU A 805 23.06 -38.99 -21.37
C GLU A 805 23.26 -40.30 -20.57
N ASN A 806 22.50 -40.48 -19.49
CA ASN A 806 22.48 -41.63 -18.60
C ASN A 806 21.27 -42.55 -18.85
N GLY A 807 20.41 -42.27 -19.84
CA GLY A 807 19.26 -43.09 -20.21
C GLY A 807 18.05 -43.00 -19.28
N GLN A 808 18.02 -42.02 -18.34
CA GLN A 808 16.88 -41.77 -17.49
C GLN A 808 15.89 -40.84 -18.19
N VAL A 809 14.57 -41.11 -18.02
CA VAL A 809 13.50 -40.25 -18.53
C VAL A 809 13.53 -38.94 -17.77
N ALA A 810 13.85 -37.85 -18.45
CA ALA A 810 13.86 -36.53 -17.85
C ALA A 810 12.41 -36.09 -17.51
N HIS A 811 11.94 -36.34 -16.29
CA HIS A 811 10.61 -35.91 -15.80
C HIS A 811 10.51 -34.40 -15.45
N GLU A 812 11.61 -33.67 -15.40
CA GLU A 812 11.66 -32.27 -14.97
C GLU A 812 11.08 -31.24 -15.94
N PRO A 813 11.41 -31.25 -17.25
CA PRO A 813 10.84 -30.29 -18.19
C PRO A 813 9.32 -30.32 -18.25
N ASP A 814 8.69 -31.50 -18.09
CA ASP A 814 7.23 -31.65 -18.17
C ASP A 814 6.48 -30.95 -17.02
N ALA A 815 7.12 -30.80 -15.86
CA ALA A 815 6.53 -30.08 -14.74
C ALA A 815 6.57 -28.55 -14.96
N PHE A 816 7.67 -28.03 -15.50
CA PHE A 816 7.82 -26.61 -15.84
C PHE A 816 6.93 -26.22 -17.03
N GLU A 817 6.78 -27.08 -18.06
CA GLU A 817 5.87 -26.85 -19.19
C GLU A 817 4.41 -26.79 -18.74
N ARG A 818 3.99 -27.68 -17.82
CA ARG A 818 2.64 -27.60 -17.22
C ARG A 818 2.43 -26.33 -16.43
N ALA A 819 3.41 -25.97 -15.58
CA ALA A 819 3.34 -24.72 -14.81
C ALA A 819 3.26 -23.51 -15.73
N ARG A 820 4.09 -23.45 -16.78
CA ARG A 820 4.06 -22.43 -17.82
C ARG A 820 2.68 -22.28 -18.45
N SER A 821 2.06 -23.38 -18.88
CA SER A 821 0.73 -23.38 -19.49
C SER A 821 -0.35 -22.87 -18.52
N GLN A 822 -0.29 -23.29 -17.25
CA GLN A 822 -1.24 -22.85 -16.22
C GLN A 822 -1.03 -21.38 -15.81
N ILE A 823 0.23 -20.89 -15.78
CA ILE A 823 0.55 -19.49 -15.53
C ILE A 823 0.02 -18.62 -16.70
N LEU A 824 0.16 -19.09 -17.92
CA LEU A 824 -0.40 -18.41 -19.10
C LEU A 824 -1.92 -18.26 -18.96
N THR A 825 -2.62 -19.29 -18.49
CA THR A 825 -4.05 -19.22 -18.19
C THR A 825 -4.36 -18.16 -17.14
N ALA A 826 -3.57 -18.06 -16.06
CA ALA A 826 -3.76 -17.03 -15.04
C ALA A 826 -3.54 -15.59 -15.56
N ALA A 827 -2.71 -15.43 -16.60
CA ALA A 827 -2.43 -14.12 -17.21
C ALA A 827 -3.50 -13.65 -18.21
N THR A 828 -4.54 -14.44 -18.48
CA THR A 828 -5.59 -14.12 -19.47
C THR A 828 -6.93 -13.68 -18.89
N SER A 829 -7.04 -13.54 -17.54
CA SER A 829 -8.27 -13.07 -16.89
C SER A 829 -8.74 -11.73 -17.47
N ARG A 830 -10.06 -11.54 -17.63
CA ARG A 830 -10.65 -10.29 -18.14
C ARG A 830 -10.51 -9.14 -17.16
N PHE A 831 -10.45 -9.40 -15.84
CA PHE A 831 -10.36 -8.38 -14.81
C PHE A 831 -9.07 -8.53 -13.99
N TYR A 832 -8.36 -7.43 -13.81
CA TYR A 832 -7.31 -7.21 -12.82
C TYR A 832 -7.60 -5.92 -12.07
N ALA A 833 -7.34 -5.89 -10.78
CA ALA A 833 -7.74 -4.78 -9.92
C ALA A 833 -6.94 -3.49 -10.15
N GLN A 834 -5.77 -3.55 -10.82
CA GLN A 834 -4.83 -2.43 -10.97
C GLN A 834 -4.22 -2.40 -12.37
N PRO A 835 -3.80 -1.23 -12.88
CA PRO A 835 -3.17 -1.10 -14.20
C PRO A 835 -1.68 -1.43 -14.20
N GLY A 836 -0.96 -1.25 -13.07
CA GLY A 836 0.49 -1.17 -12.98
C GLY A 836 1.27 -2.39 -13.47
N LEU A 837 2.59 -2.23 -13.59
CA LEU A 837 3.48 -3.24 -14.16
C LEU A 837 3.68 -4.44 -13.22
N PHE A 838 4.00 -4.20 -11.95
CA PHE A 838 4.32 -5.29 -11.03
C PHE A 838 3.10 -5.94 -10.39
N GLN A 839 2.02 -5.21 -10.18
CA GLN A 839 0.82 -5.72 -9.52
C GLN A 839 -0.45 -5.35 -10.31
N GLY A 840 -0.42 -5.47 -11.62
CA GLY A 840 -1.55 -5.09 -12.44
C GLY A 840 -1.52 -5.60 -13.87
N ARG A 841 -2.42 -5.07 -14.67
CA ARG A 841 -2.69 -5.49 -16.04
C ARG A 841 -1.51 -5.28 -16.99
N ALA A 842 -0.72 -4.21 -16.82
CA ALA A 842 0.45 -3.97 -17.65
C ALA A 842 1.47 -5.13 -17.54
N GLY A 843 1.62 -5.72 -16.34
CA GLY A 843 2.45 -6.92 -16.18
C GLY A 843 1.93 -8.13 -16.95
N MET A 844 0.61 -8.29 -17.07
CA MET A 844 0.02 -9.35 -17.88
C MET A 844 0.26 -9.13 -19.38
N ILE A 845 0.11 -7.88 -19.85
CA ILE A 845 0.43 -7.50 -21.24
C ILE A 845 1.88 -7.87 -21.56
N LEU A 846 2.83 -7.48 -20.70
CA LEU A 846 4.25 -7.79 -20.88
C LEU A 846 4.52 -9.31 -20.87
N HIS A 847 3.89 -10.05 -19.96
CA HIS A 847 4.01 -11.51 -19.91
C HIS A 847 3.51 -12.16 -21.19
N LEU A 848 2.28 -11.80 -21.64
CA LEU A 848 1.67 -12.39 -22.84
C LEU A 848 2.43 -12.03 -24.12
N SER A 849 2.94 -10.80 -24.24
CA SER A 849 3.73 -10.38 -25.40
C SER A 849 5.02 -11.17 -25.56
N ARG A 850 5.67 -11.50 -24.43
CA ARG A 850 6.94 -12.23 -24.42
C ARG A 850 6.77 -13.73 -24.61
N THR A 851 5.68 -14.31 -24.11
CA THR A 851 5.47 -15.79 -24.15
C THR A 851 4.83 -16.27 -25.43
N GLY A 852 4.54 -15.40 -26.40
CA GLY A 852 3.90 -15.76 -27.66
C GLY A 852 2.47 -16.28 -27.49
N ALA A 853 1.72 -15.69 -26.55
CA ALA A 853 0.32 -16.01 -26.30
C ALA A 853 -0.59 -15.72 -27.53
N ASP A 854 -1.83 -16.21 -27.48
CA ASP A 854 -2.83 -15.92 -28.50
C ASP A 854 -3.00 -14.39 -28.69
N PRO A 855 -2.92 -13.88 -29.93
CA PRO A 855 -3.02 -12.44 -30.20
C PRO A 855 -4.34 -11.83 -29.72
N GLY A 856 -5.43 -12.59 -29.73
CA GLY A 856 -6.74 -12.13 -29.26
C GLY A 856 -6.75 -11.93 -27.74
N GLN A 857 -6.08 -12.78 -26.98
CA GLN A 857 -5.92 -12.64 -25.55
C GLN A 857 -5.05 -11.42 -25.20
N LEU A 858 -3.95 -11.21 -25.91
CA LEU A 858 -3.11 -10.02 -25.74
C LEU A 858 -3.90 -8.74 -26.06
N ALA A 859 -4.60 -8.71 -27.19
CA ALA A 859 -5.44 -7.58 -27.57
C ALA A 859 -6.53 -7.27 -26.52
N ALA A 860 -7.13 -8.30 -25.92
CA ALA A 860 -8.11 -8.13 -24.84
C ALA A 860 -7.50 -7.49 -23.58
N GLN A 861 -6.24 -7.82 -23.23
CA GLN A 861 -5.54 -7.19 -22.11
C GLN A 861 -5.20 -5.73 -22.42
N ILE A 862 -4.77 -5.42 -23.63
CA ILE A 862 -4.47 -4.05 -24.07
C ILE A 862 -5.75 -3.19 -24.02
N ALA A 863 -6.86 -3.68 -24.57
CA ALA A 863 -8.15 -2.99 -24.50
C ALA A 863 -8.61 -2.78 -23.04
N GLY A 864 -8.47 -3.81 -22.21
CA GLY A 864 -8.82 -3.71 -20.79
C GLY A 864 -7.94 -2.72 -19.98
N LEU A 865 -6.73 -2.39 -20.45
CA LEU A 865 -5.92 -1.34 -19.82
C LEU A 865 -6.61 0.03 -19.95
N GLY A 866 -7.38 0.27 -21.00
CA GLY A 866 -8.20 1.46 -21.19
C GLY A 866 -9.22 1.70 -20.05
N TRP A 867 -9.64 0.67 -19.33
CA TRP A 867 -10.55 0.83 -18.19
C TRP A 867 -9.94 1.73 -17.08
N PHE A 868 -8.62 1.79 -16.99
CA PHE A 868 -7.88 2.59 -16.02
C PHE A 868 -7.35 3.92 -16.58
N ALA A 869 -7.51 4.16 -17.90
CA ALA A 869 -7.03 5.37 -18.57
C ALA A 869 -7.61 6.64 -17.91
N MET A 870 -6.77 7.62 -17.66
CA MET A 870 -7.11 8.91 -17.04
C MET A 870 -6.47 10.06 -17.84
N PRO A 871 -7.13 11.21 -18.01
CA PRO A 871 -6.53 12.37 -18.62
C PRO A 871 -5.64 13.13 -17.63
N TYR A 872 -4.39 13.41 -18.04
CA TYR A 872 -3.54 14.37 -17.35
C TYR A 872 -3.08 15.42 -18.37
N GLN A 873 -3.50 16.67 -18.21
CA GLN A 873 -3.28 17.75 -19.18
C GLN A 873 -3.68 17.37 -20.62
N GLY A 874 -4.78 16.63 -20.78
CA GLY A 874 -5.27 16.13 -22.05
C GLY A 874 -4.49 14.95 -22.66
N GLN A 875 -3.53 14.38 -21.93
CA GLN A 875 -2.70 13.25 -22.32
C GLN A 875 -3.08 11.99 -21.54
N LEU A 876 -2.77 10.82 -22.12
CA LEU A 876 -3.02 9.51 -21.51
C LEU A 876 -2.10 9.28 -20.31
N ALA A 877 -2.67 9.03 -19.16
CA ALA A 877 -1.96 8.64 -17.94
C ALA A 877 -2.69 7.50 -17.21
N PHE A 878 -2.03 6.89 -16.24
CA PHE A 878 -2.58 5.80 -15.46
C PHE A 878 -2.44 6.07 -13.95
N PRO A 879 -3.40 5.56 -13.15
CA PRO A 879 -3.30 5.63 -11.69
C PRO A 879 -2.18 4.74 -11.17
N GLY A 880 -1.61 5.13 -10.04
CA GLY A 880 -0.68 4.33 -9.27
C GLY A 880 -1.36 3.28 -8.41
N HIS A 881 -0.58 2.66 -7.53
CA HIS A 881 -1.09 1.67 -6.60
C HIS A 881 -2.20 2.26 -5.73
N GLN A 882 -3.25 1.48 -5.42
CA GLN A 882 -4.50 1.89 -4.78
C GLN A 882 -5.39 2.86 -5.59
N MET A 883 -5.00 3.31 -6.77
CA MET A 883 -5.80 4.10 -7.73
C MET A 883 -6.35 5.44 -7.22
N MET A 884 -5.92 5.92 -6.05
CA MET A 884 -6.37 7.22 -5.50
C MET A 884 -5.70 8.40 -6.19
N ARG A 885 -4.56 8.19 -6.83
CA ARG A 885 -3.78 9.21 -7.53
C ARG A 885 -3.11 8.61 -8.77
N LEU A 886 -2.76 9.48 -9.71
CA LEU A 886 -1.92 9.13 -10.85
C LEU A 886 -0.50 8.82 -10.38
N SER A 887 0.21 8.05 -11.17
CA SER A 887 1.64 7.79 -10.98
C SER A 887 2.35 7.75 -12.33
N MET A 888 3.58 8.25 -12.36
CA MET A 888 4.43 8.22 -13.55
C MET A 888 5.54 7.18 -13.44
N ASP A 889 5.67 6.48 -12.30
CA ASP A 889 6.74 5.51 -12.06
C ASP A 889 6.62 4.22 -12.91
N LEU A 890 7.70 3.45 -12.91
CA LEU A 890 7.79 2.17 -13.63
C LEU A 890 6.96 1.08 -12.96
N GLY A 891 6.94 1.02 -11.63
CA GLY A 891 6.36 -0.11 -10.89
C GLY A 891 4.84 -0.14 -10.92
N THR A 892 4.21 1.01 -10.77
CA THR A 892 2.76 1.14 -10.55
C THR A 892 2.05 2.00 -11.58
N GLY A 893 2.78 2.88 -12.27
CA GLY A 893 2.22 4.00 -13.01
C GLY A 893 2.39 3.95 -14.53
N THR A 894 2.34 5.13 -15.12
CA THR A 894 2.30 5.37 -16.58
C THR A 894 3.54 4.84 -17.31
N ALA A 895 4.75 4.99 -16.72
CA ALA A 895 5.97 4.47 -17.34
C ALA A 895 5.97 2.93 -17.45
N GLY A 896 5.39 2.23 -16.45
CA GLY A 896 5.22 0.78 -16.53
C GLY A 896 4.21 0.33 -17.59
N CYS A 897 3.11 1.09 -17.75
CA CYS A 897 2.15 0.86 -18.81
C CYS A 897 2.78 1.13 -20.19
N LEU A 898 3.56 2.21 -20.32
CA LEU A 898 4.31 2.56 -21.53
C LEU A 898 5.26 1.43 -21.95
N LEU A 899 6.06 0.91 -21.01
CA LEU A 899 6.98 -0.20 -21.25
C LEU A 899 6.25 -1.47 -21.73
N ALA A 900 5.15 -1.81 -21.07
CA ALA A 900 4.37 -3.02 -21.40
C ALA A 900 3.71 -2.91 -22.77
N LEU A 901 3.17 -1.75 -23.12
CA LEU A 901 2.60 -1.50 -24.45
C LEU A 901 3.68 -1.46 -25.54
N GLY A 902 4.84 -0.88 -25.25
CA GLY A 902 6.00 -0.92 -26.15
C GLY A 902 6.43 -2.35 -26.46
N ALA A 903 6.53 -3.21 -25.43
CA ALA A 903 6.84 -4.63 -25.59
C ALA A 903 5.79 -5.39 -26.45
N ALA A 904 4.52 -4.96 -26.40
CA ALA A 904 3.42 -5.63 -27.10
C ALA A 904 3.18 -5.12 -28.51
N LEU A 905 3.38 -3.82 -28.77
CA LEU A 905 2.90 -3.13 -29.98
C LEU A 905 4.01 -2.59 -30.88
N ASP A 906 5.24 -2.40 -30.33
CA ASP A 906 6.36 -1.93 -31.11
C ASP A 906 7.08 -3.10 -31.79
N GLY A 907 6.91 -3.23 -33.09
CA GLY A 907 7.53 -4.32 -33.87
C GLY A 907 9.04 -4.19 -34.04
N GLU A 908 9.61 -3.01 -33.83
CA GLU A 908 11.03 -2.69 -34.02
C GLU A 908 11.79 -2.51 -32.70
N ALA A 909 11.16 -1.88 -31.68
CA ALA A 909 11.72 -1.71 -30.35
C ALA A 909 11.39 -2.95 -29.48
N LEU A 910 12.40 -3.58 -28.95
CA LEU A 910 12.26 -4.74 -28.08
C LEU A 910 12.20 -4.30 -26.60
N ALA A 911 11.24 -3.43 -26.27
CA ALA A 911 11.05 -2.97 -24.91
C ALA A 911 10.86 -4.17 -23.96
N HIS A 912 11.61 -4.19 -22.85
CA HIS A 912 11.65 -5.34 -21.95
C HIS A 912 11.94 -4.92 -20.49
N LEU A 913 11.75 -5.82 -19.55
CA LEU A 913 12.25 -5.62 -18.19
C LEU A 913 13.77 -5.76 -18.13
N PRO A 914 14.45 -5.06 -17.21
CA PRO A 914 15.88 -5.25 -17.00
C PRO A 914 16.24 -6.73 -16.87
N PHE A 915 17.21 -7.18 -17.66
CA PHE A 915 17.72 -8.56 -17.68
C PHE A 915 16.72 -9.64 -18.16
N LEU A 916 15.56 -9.24 -18.69
CA LEU A 916 14.56 -10.14 -19.29
C LEU A 916 14.25 -9.74 -20.74
N PRO A 917 15.24 -9.77 -21.64
CA PRO A 917 15.01 -9.51 -23.07
C PRO A 917 14.02 -10.53 -23.65
N PRO A 918 13.33 -10.22 -24.75
CA PRO A 918 12.52 -11.20 -25.43
C PRO A 918 13.38 -12.41 -25.84
N PRO A 919 12.82 -13.64 -25.76
CA PRO A 919 13.54 -14.82 -26.19
C PRO A 919 13.91 -14.68 -27.69
N PRO A 920 15.05 -15.23 -28.13
CA PRO A 920 15.38 -15.24 -29.53
C PRO A 920 14.23 -15.92 -30.32
N ARG A 921 13.76 -15.28 -31.40
CA ARG A 921 12.71 -15.85 -32.25
C ARG A 921 13.18 -17.22 -32.70
N ARG A 922 12.50 -18.28 -32.30
CA ARG A 922 12.74 -19.62 -32.85
C ARG A 922 12.55 -19.57 -34.38
N PRO A 923 13.52 -20.07 -35.17
CA PRO A 923 13.44 -20.01 -36.63
C PRO A 923 12.23 -20.73 -37.20
#